data_339e2bcf8b6653df9d9f440693a789ac
#
_entry.id   339e2bcf8b6653df9d9f440693a789ac
#
_cell.length_a   1.000
_cell.length_b   1.000
_cell.length_c   1.000
_cell.angle_alpha   90.00
_cell.angle_beta   90.00
_cell.angle_gamma   90.00
#
_symmetry.space_group_name_H-M   'P 1'
#
loop_
_entity.id
_entity.type
_entity.pdbx_description
1 polymer ?
#
loop_
_entity_poly.entity_id
_entity_poly.type
_entity_poly.pdbx_seq_one_letter_code
_entity_poly.pdbx_strand_id
1 'polypeptide(L)'
;MKNRLRVHLSLLGAILLALLPFREFLGSGVPAGRDLLFYFFPMKAHLVEAVTRGEVPWVDRFRWGGSPLLGAPSAAPFDPANVLFVLLPLGTAMKAWILLHLAVALAGFAAFARRLGLERAPAAVAGLVFALGGTTVSLAAFPPTLSALSILPWFAAFVFDLVRAPGRRTTAAVAVAAALILLATSPEFVFFAVCVAVAVFFSARGGGGTWRQKVRPLALLAASALLAAGLGAISLLPGAATAARSVRSPGGGLGPGAAAMKPLVAPRLPELLVDRAVADWTVAASAPRVPDYPYLPSLTPGRVAWALVLAGLLRKGPGRIAAAVLALFGTLLALGDATPVFGLAAAALPPLGWIRYPEKYMILAGFGVAWLAALGFSRLALAVSPRALRIVLLLLALAVFVDREEMARRLSPVEDAAVLTQRPPLLAALPEASGDASPPRLFFNDAYQPAPVYDTRDIGAASRVGCETLLPAYASLFGVGYQFEVDYDLSLSAEAFEWTRLLSRAVPETPSLALRFVRGAGVSAIVKSDQGTDGRYRPHLTRIGNSLPPYRFAAHVVASADARSVFARLLEEGFSADTAYVDAALPGVPASPAAGRILSAADRSSGLFLDVEVDGPAPGFLMLYRLREAVEEATLDGRPAPVSQIAFGFAGLPVPPGRHALRLRPDTRWVKIGALISALTALTLATALLAPRRRAASWSA
;
A
#
# COMPACT_ATOMS: atom_id res chain seq x y z
N MET A 1 36.10 -13.24 -20.00
CA MET A 1 36.14 -12.30 -18.85
C MET A 1 35.93 -10.84 -19.26
N LYS A 2 36.73 -10.25 -20.13
CA LYS A 2 36.61 -8.81 -20.56
C LYS A 2 35.20 -8.40 -21.05
N ASN A 3 34.49 -9.26 -21.76
CA ASN A 3 33.13 -8.96 -22.24
C ASN A 3 32.07 -8.94 -21.12
N ARG A 4 32.20 -9.77 -20.10
CA ARG A 4 31.28 -9.75 -18.95
C ARG A 4 31.47 -8.47 -18.14
N LEU A 5 32.72 -8.08 -17.87
CA LEU A 5 33.05 -6.85 -17.14
C LEU A 5 32.46 -5.61 -17.82
N ARG A 6 32.60 -5.48 -19.16
CA ARG A 6 32.00 -4.36 -19.91
C ARG A 6 30.47 -4.31 -19.83
N VAL A 7 29.81 -5.47 -19.68
CA VAL A 7 28.35 -5.55 -19.48
C VAL A 7 27.96 -4.91 -18.14
N HIS A 8 28.63 -5.34 -17.09
CA HIS A 8 28.33 -4.84 -15.74
C HIS A 8 28.62 -3.34 -15.62
N LEU A 9 29.71 -2.86 -16.24
CA LEU A 9 30.05 -1.43 -16.24
C LEU A 9 29.00 -0.58 -16.99
N SER A 10 28.48 -1.06 -18.13
CA SER A 10 27.44 -0.29 -18.87
C SER A 10 26.09 -0.27 -18.14
N LEU A 11 25.71 -1.36 -17.48
CA LEU A 11 24.50 -1.43 -16.67
C LEU A 11 24.65 -0.57 -15.40
N LEU A 12 25.80 -0.64 -14.75
CA LEU A 12 26.09 0.23 -13.59
C LEU A 12 26.04 1.70 -13.97
N GLY A 13 26.63 2.08 -15.11
CA GLY A 13 26.54 3.46 -15.62
C GLY A 13 25.08 3.89 -15.88
N ALA A 14 24.25 3.02 -16.42
CA ALA A 14 22.83 3.31 -16.63
C ALA A 14 22.07 3.44 -15.31
N ILE A 15 22.38 2.59 -14.32
CA ILE A 15 21.79 2.69 -12.96
C ILE A 15 22.19 4.01 -12.30
N LEU A 16 23.50 4.34 -12.32
CA LEU A 16 23.99 5.59 -11.73
C LEU A 16 23.31 6.81 -12.39
N LEU A 17 23.17 6.80 -13.71
CA LEU A 17 22.46 7.85 -14.43
C LEU A 17 20.98 7.93 -14.05
N ALA A 18 20.30 6.80 -13.85
CA ALA A 18 18.90 6.76 -13.41
C ALA A 18 18.71 7.28 -11.98
N LEU A 19 19.72 7.13 -11.15
CA LEU A 19 19.68 7.59 -9.74
C LEU A 19 20.10 9.04 -9.59
N LEU A 20 20.78 9.63 -10.58
CA LEU A 20 21.28 11.00 -10.53
C LEU A 20 20.20 12.07 -10.30
N PRO A 21 18.97 11.98 -10.86
CA PRO A 21 17.87 12.89 -10.52
C PRO A 21 17.48 12.88 -9.04
N PHE A 22 17.81 11.80 -8.32
CA PHE A 22 17.55 11.64 -6.88
C PHE A 22 18.77 11.95 -6.02
N ARG A 23 19.75 12.75 -6.52
CA ARG A 23 20.98 13.07 -5.78
C ARG A 23 20.74 13.75 -4.43
N GLU A 24 19.59 14.43 -4.27
CA GLU A 24 19.20 15.03 -2.99
C GLU A 24 19.00 13.97 -1.89
N PHE A 25 18.74 12.72 -2.26
CA PHE A 25 18.67 11.59 -1.31
C PHE A 25 20.05 11.25 -0.69
N LEU A 26 21.15 11.75 -1.25
CA LEU A 26 22.49 11.59 -0.65
C LEU A 26 22.70 12.53 0.54
N GLY A 27 21.89 13.58 0.67
CA GLY A 27 21.92 14.50 1.80
C GLY A 27 21.30 13.90 3.08
N SER A 28 21.25 14.71 4.14
CA SER A 28 20.68 14.35 5.45
C SER A 28 19.15 14.32 5.49
N GLY A 29 18.47 14.97 4.54
CA GLY A 29 17.01 15.04 4.50
C GLY A 29 16.32 13.72 4.24
N VAL A 30 14.99 13.72 4.30
CA VAL A 30 14.13 12.54 4.12
C VAL A 30 13.16 12.76 2.97
N PRO A 31 12.79 11.71 2.21
CA PRO A 31 11.83 11.87 1.13
C PRO A 31 10.44 12.19 1.70
N ALA A 32 9.79 13.20 1.12
CA ALA A 32 8.56 13.80 1.64
C ALA A 32 7.40 13.83 0.63
N GLY A 33 7.45 12.96 -0.38
CA GLY A 33 6.41 12.92 -1.39
C GLY A 33 5.09 12.37 -0.86
N ARG A 34 3.99 13.12 -1.02
CA ARG A 34 2.61 12.67 -0.73
C ARG A 34 2.48 11.97 0.63
N ASP A 35 2.04 10.71 0.60
CA ASP A 35 1.67 9.92 1.78
C ASP A 35 2.89 9.40 2.57
N LEU A 36 4.13 9.66 2.10
CA LEU A 36 5.34 9.11 2.74
C LEU A 36 5.45 9.53 4.21
N LEU A 37 5.41 10.85 4.49
CA LEU A 37 5.68 11.38 5.83
C LEU A 37 4.61 11.01 6.85
N PHE A 38 3.35 11.15 6.48
CA PHE A 38 2.26 10.99 7.44
C PHE A 38 1.61 9.61 7.41
N TYR A 39 1.98 8.72 6.45
CA TYR A 39 1.37 7.40 6.37
C TYR A 39 2.40 6.26 6.34
N PHE A 40 3.30 6.23 5.34
CA PHE A 40 4.22 5.11 5.20
C PHE A 40 5.36 5.10 6.21
N PHE A 41 5.92 6.25 6.56
CA PHE A 41 6.94 6.32 7.61
C PHE A 41 6.43 5.82 8.96
N PRO A 42 5.26 6.27 9.46
CA PRO A 42 4.67 5.70 10.68
C PRO A 42 4.51 4.18 10.63
N MET A 43 3.93 3.64 9.56
CA MET A 43 3.74 2.19 9.44
C MET A 43 5.05 1.41 9.48
N LYS A 44 6.11 1.91 8.80
CA LYS A 44 7.42 1.28 8.84
C LYS A 44 8.07 1.42 10.22
N ALA A 45 7.91 2.55 10.89
CA ALA A 45 8.39 2.75 12.25
C ALA A 45 7.77 1.74 13.23
N HIS A 46 6.46 1.51 13.16
CA HIS A 46 5.76 0.56 14.03
C HIS A 46 6.20 -0.90 13.77
N LEU A 47 6.41 -1.27 12.50
CA LEU A 47 6.96 -2.58 12.15
C LEU A 47 8.37 -2.78 12.74
N VAL A 48 9.24 -1.78 12.61
CA VAL A 48 10.61 -1.84 13.11
C VAL A 48 10.63 -1.85 14.63
N GLU A 49 9.84 -1.00 15.28
CA GLU A 49 9.74 -0.95 16.74
C GLU A 49 9.39 -2.32 17.32
N ALA A 50 8.38 -3.00 16.76
CA ALA A 50 7.99 -4.33 17.21
C ALA A 50 9.12 -5.35 17.02
N VAL A 51 9.72 -5.39 15.82
CA VAL A 51 10.79 -6.35 15.51
C VAL A 51 12.03 -6.13 16.38
N THR A 52 12.43 -4.89 16.63
CA THR A 52 13.60 -4.56 17.47
C THR A 52 13.35 -4.88 18.95
N ARG A 53 12.10 -4.89 19.38
CA ARG A 53 11.71 -5.37 20.72
C ARG A 53 11.56 -6.90 20.81
N GLY A 54 11.78 -7.62 19.71
CA GLY A 54 11.56 -9.08 19.64
C GLY A 54 10.08 -9.47 19.63
N GLU A 55 9.18 -8.55 19.31
CA GLU A 55 7.74 -8.75 19.23
C GLU A 55 7.29 -9.04 17.80
N VAL A 56 6.23 -9.82 17.65
CA VAL A 56 5.53 -9.94 16.36
C VAL A 56 4.56 -8.76 16.24
N PRO A 57 4.61 -7.98 15.15
CA PRO A 57 3.79 -6.78 14.98
C PRO A 57 2.35 -7.14 14.59
N TRP A 58 1.63 -7.80 15.49
CA TRP A 58 0.24 -8.19 15.27
C TRP A 58 -0.69 -7.00 15.14
N VAL A 59 -0.43 -5.92 15.91
CA VAL A 59 -1.31 -4.77 16.07
C VAL A 59 -0.55 -3.46 15.85
N ASP A 60 -1.13 -2.57 15.07
CA ASP A 60 -0.83 -1.15 15.13
C ASP A 60 -1.68 -0.52 16.24
N ARG A 61 -1.06 -0.23 17.37
CA ARG A 61 -1.74 0.32 18.57
C ARG A 61 -2.12 1.78 18.44
N PHE A 62 -1.62 2.46 17.41
CA PHE A 62 -1.84 3.89 17.20
C PHE A 62 -3.04 4.19 16.31
N ARG A 63 -3.59 3.20 15.62
CA ARG A 63 -4.75 3.33 14.74
C ARG A 63 -5.99 2.70 15.37
N TRP A 64 -7.06 3.48 15.52
CA TRP A 64 -8.35 2.99 16.06
C TRP A 64 -8.24 2.28 17.42
N GLY A 65 -7.30 2.74 18.26
CA GLY A 65 -6.99 2.09 19.51
C GLY A 65 -6.37 0.70 19.38
N GLY A 66 -6.08 0.29 18.17
CA GLY A 66 -5.47 -0.96 17.74
C GLY A 66 -6.15 -1.53 16.51
N SER A 67 -5.38 -1.80 15.46
CA SER A 67 -5.84 -2.45 14.23
C SER A 67 -4.87 -3.56 13.83
N PRO A 68 -5.33 -4.65 13.15
CA PRO A 68 -4.43 -5.70 12.68
C PRO A 68 -3.41 -5.16 11.68
N LEU A 69 -2.09 -5.32 11.95
CA LEU A 69 -1.03 -4.76 11.11
C LEU A 69 -0.59 -5.72 10.00
N LEU A 70 -0.48 -7.03 10.30
CA LEU A 70 0.01 -8.02 9.33
C LEU A 70 -0.96 -8.31 8.17
N GLY A 71 -2.22 -7.92 8.31
CA GLY A 71 -3.24 -7.99 7.25
C GLY A 71 -3.42 -6.67 6.49
N ALA A 72 -2.76 -5.57 6.91
CA ALA A 72 -2.90 -4.27 6.28
C ALA A 72 -2.09 -4.18 4.97
N PRO A 73 -2.73 -3.87 3.82
CA PRO A 73 -2.03 -3.88 2.52
C PRO A 73 -0.86 -2.90 2.45
N SER A 74 -1.03 -1.68 2.95
CA SER A 74 0.00 -0.63 2.86
C SER A 74 1.20 -0.87 3.76
N ALA A 75 1.09 -1.73 4.76
CA ALA A 75 2.22 -2.10 5.61
C ALA A 75 3.25 -2.94 4.84
N ALA A 76 2.80 -3.78 3.89
CA ALA A 76 3.62 -4.76 3.17
C ALA A 76 4.62 -5.46 4.10
N PRO A 77 4.16 -6.10 5.19
CA PRO A 77 5.03 -6.52 6.29
C PRO A 77 6.03 -7.60 5.86
N PHE A 78 5.70 -8.37 4.84
CA PHE A 78 6.50 -9.49 4.34
C PHE A 78 7.33 -9.16 3.10
N ASP A 79 7.39 -7.87 2.70
CA ASP A 79 8.31 -7.44 1.64
C ASP A 79 9.76 -7.62 2.10
N PRO A 80 10.59 -8.40 1.37
CA PRO A 80 11.98 -8.66 1.80
C PRO A 80 12.82 -7.40 1.95
N ALA A 81 12.51 -6.32 1.21
CA ALA A 81 13.24 -5.07 1.30
C ALA A 81 13.02 -4.33 2.64
N ASN A 82 12.05 -4.76 3.47
CA ASN A 82 11.87 -4.23 4.82
C ASN A 82 13.09 -4.45 5.73
N VAL A 83 13.99 -5.38 5.38
CA VAL A 83 15.27 -5.54 6.09
C VAL A 83 16.06 -4.23 6.15
N LEU A 84 15.94 -3.36 5.16
CA LEU A 84 16.60 -2.06 5.16
C LEU A 84 16.15 -1.18 6.34
N PHE A 85 14.88 -1.25 6.73
CA PHE A 85 14.35 -0.47 7.85
C PHE A 85 14.82 -1.00 9.22
N VAL A 86 15.21 -2.26 9.29
CA VAL A 86 15.82 -2.86 10.51
C VAL A 86 17.31 -2.49 10.61
N LEU A 87 17.99 -2.37 9.46
CA LEU A 87 19.44 -2.15 9.42
C LEU A 87 19.87 -0.70 9.40
N LEU A 88 18.99 0.21 8.94
CA LEU A 88 19.31 1.63 8.70
C LEU A 88 18.33 2.55 9.45
N PRO A 89 18.76 3.77 9.81
CA PRO A 89 17.83 4.78 10.31
C PRO A 89 16.67 5.00 9.34
N LEU A 90 15.47 5.21 9.86
CA LEU A 90 14.20 5.20 9.13
C LEU A 90 14.21 6.06 7.84
N GLY A 91 14.70 7.29 7.90
CA GLY A 91 14.80 8.17 6.73
C GLY A 91 15.79 7.67 5.68
N THR A 92 16.96 7.15 6.12
CA THR A 92 17.97 6.55 5.23
C THR A 92 17.46 5.26 4.62
N ALA A 93 16.75 4.44 5.39
CA ALA A 93 16.13 3.20 4.91
C ALA A 93 15.13 3.48 3.78
N MET A 94 14.28 4.49 3.93
CA MET A 94 13.30 4.86 2.90
C MET A 94 13.99 5.32 1.61
N LYS A 95 15.03 6.16 1.71
CA LYS A 95 15.85 6.57 0.55
C LYS A 95 16.47 5.37 -0.15
N ALA A 96 17.13 4.52 0.60
CA ALA A 96 17.76 3.30 0.09
C ALA A 96 16.72 2.36 -0.56
N TRP A 97 15.55 2.26 0.05
CA TRP A 97 14.44 1.44 -0.44
C TRP A 97 13.92 1.94 -1.79
N ILE A 98 13.68 3.25 -1.94
CA ILE A 98 13.24 3.85 -3.20
C ILE A 98 14.30 3.63 -4.29
N LEU A 99 15.57 3.97 -4.01
CA LEU A 99 16.66 3.84 -4.96
C LEU A 99 16.89 2.38 -5.37
N LEU A 100 16.79 1.43 -4.44
CA LEU A 100 16.87 0.00 -4.72
C LEU A 100 15.80 -0.43 -5.74
N HIS A 101 14.53 -0.06 -5.52
CA HIS A 101 13.45 -0.50 -6.38
C HIS A 101 13.51 0.17 -7.76
N LEU A 102 13.96 1.41 -7.88
CA LEU A 102 14.24 2.04 -9.18
C LEU A 102 15.36 1.30 -9.93
N ALA A 103 16.43 0.93 -9.23
CA ALA A 103 17.52 0.15 -9.83
C ALA A 103 17.08 -1.27 -10.24
N VAL A 104 16.25 -1.92 -9.42
CA VAL A 104 15.66 -3.24 -9.72
C VAL A 104 14.74 -3.15 -10.94
N ALA A 105 13.90 -2.12 -11.03
CA ALA A 105 13.03 -1.88 -12.19
C ALA A 105 13.83 -1.69 -13.48
N LEU A 106 14.88 -0.85 -13.44
CA LEU A 106 15.78 -0.63 -14.57
C LEU A 106 16.46 -1.92 -15.02
N ALA A 107 17.09 -2.61 -14.08
CA ALA A 107 17.81 -3.86 -14.36
C ALA A 107 16.87 -4.94 -14.90
N GLY A 108 15.68 -5.06 -14.34
CA GLY A 108 14.64 -5.99 -14.79
C GLY A 108 14.19 -5.71 -16.21
N PHE A 109 13.93 -4.45 -16.54
CA PHE A 109 13.51 -4.10 -17.89
C PHE A 109 14.64 -4.29 -18.90
N ALA A 110 15.88 -3.95 -18.56
CA ALA A 110 17.05 -4.24 -19.37
C ALA A 110 17.22 -5.76 -19.58
N ALA A 111 17.02 -6.56 -18.53
CA ALA A 111 17.07 -8.02 -18.62
C ALA A 111 15.97 -8.59 -19.53
N PHE A 112 14.75 -8.05 -19.47
CA PHE A 112 13.65 -8.41 -20.37
C PHE A 112 13.97 -8.06 -21.82
N ALA A 113 14.42 -6.82 -22.08
CA ALA A 113 14.79 -6.35 -23.40
C ALA A 113 15.91 -7.20 -24.03
N ARG A 114 16.90 -7.65 -23.23
CA ARG A 114 17.94 -8.58 -23.67
C ARG A 114 17.37 -9.92 -24.15
N ARG A 115 16.33 -10.44 -23.50
CA ARG A 115 15.67 -11.69 -23.90
C ARG A 115 14.89 -11.56 -25.19
N LEU A 116 14.41 -10.36 -25.50
CA LEU A 116 13.83 -10.06 -26.81
C LEU A 116 14.87 -10.00 -27.93
N GLY A 117 16.14 -10.24 -27.65
CA GLY A 117 17.24 -10.23 -28.61
C GLY A 117 17.82 -8.83 -28.87
N LEU A 118 17.43 -7.82 -28.09
CA LEU A 118 17.98 -6.48 -28.21
C LEU A 118 19.40 -6.41 -27.68
N GLU A 119 20.25 -5.57 -28.27
CA GLU A 119 21.60 -5.33 -27.80
C GLU A 119 21.61 -4.59 -26.44
N ARG A 120 22.80 -4.46 -25.84
CA ARG A 120 22.96 -3.88 -24.47
C ARG A 120 22.50 -2.43 -24.39
N ALA A 121 22.85 -1.61 -25.38
CA ALA A 121 22.50 -0.21 -25.40
C ALA A 121 20.98 0.02 -25.48
N PRO A 122 20.24 -0.59 -26.42
CA PRO A 122 18.78 -0.56 -26.42
C PRO A 122 18.16 -1.09 -25.14
N ALA A 123 18.73 -2.14 -24.56
CA ALA A 123 18.24 -2.71 -23.31
C ALA A 123 18.41 -1.73 -22.11
N ALA A 124 19.56 -1.06 -22.01
CA ALA A 124 19.79 -0.05 -20.97
C ALA A 124 18.85 1.16 -21.14
N VAL A 125 18.65 1.64 -22.38
CA VAL A 125 17.70 2.72 -22.68
C VAL A 125 16.27 2.34 -22.30
N ALA A 126 15.86 1.09 -22.57
CA ALA A 126 14.56 0.59 -22.15
C ALA A 126 14.38 0.64 -20.63
N GLY A 127 15.41 0.20 -19.90
CA GLY A 127 15.44 0.27 -18.43
C GLY A 127 15.33 1.71 -17.92
N LEU A 128 16.08 2.65 -18.52
CA LEU A 128 16.01 4.08 -18.17
C LEU A 128 14.61 4.66 -18.42
N VAL A 129 14.03 4.42 -19.60
CA VAL A 129 12.68 4.91 -19.95
C VAL A 129 11.64 4.37 -18.98
N PHE A 130 11.76 3.11 -18.56
CA PHE A 130 10.82 2.51 -17.61
C PHE A 130 11.02 3.07 -16.19
N ALA A 131 12.25 3.07 -15.69
CA ALA A 131 12.55 3.47 -14.30
C ALA A 131 12.37 4.98 -14.06
N LEU A 132 12.66 5.82 -15.05
CA LEU A 132 12.52 7.29 -14.99
C LEU A 132 11.23 7.81 -15.64
N GLY A 133 10.37 6.93 -16.14
CA GLY A 133 9.05 7.33 -16.63
C GLY A 133 8.21 7.96 -15.51
N GLY A 134 7.41 8.98 -15.84
CA GLY A 134 6.59 9.71 -14.87
C GLY A 134 5.70 8.78 -14.04
N THR A 135 5.13 7.75 -14.66
CA THR A 135 4.35 6.72 -13.95
C THR A 135 5.16 6.02 -12.86
N THR A 136 6.40 5.59 -13.15
CA THR A 136 7.26 4.90 -12.16
C THR A 136 7.70 5.85 -11.05
N VAL A 137 8.14 7.06 -11.41
CA VAL A 137 8.60 8.06 -10.43
C VAL A 137 7.45 8.55 -9.55
N SER A 138 6.23 8.68 -10.08
CA SER A 138 5.02 8.97 -9.30
C SER A 138 4.77 7.95 -8.19
N LEU A 139 5.20 6.70 -8.41
CA LEU A 139 5.04 5.61 -7.43
C LEU A 139 6.13 5.57 -6.36
N ALA A 140 7.16 6.43 -6.43
CA ALA A 140 8.16 6.55 -5.37
C ALA A 140 7.53 6.93 -4.01
N ALA A 141 6.37 7.60 -4.04
CA ALA A 141 5.59 7.94 -2.85
C ALA A 141 4.70 6.78 -2.33
N PHE A 142 4.68 5.64 -3.02
CA PHE A 142 3.85 4.46 -2.68
C PHE A 142 4.72 3.20 -2.60
N PRO A 143 5.41 2.97 -1.47
CA PRO A 143 6.35 1.87 -1.31
C PRO A 143 5.83 0.50 -1.78
N PRO A 144 4.66 -0.01 -1.38
CA PRO A 144 4.18 -1.31 -1.83
C PRO A 144 4.02 -1.41 -3.35
N THR A 145 3.48 -0.35 -3.96
CA THR A 145 3.23 -0.29 -5.40
C THR A 145 4.53 -0.20 -6.21
N LEU A 146 5.53 0.57 -5.72
CA LEU A 146 6.85 0.64 -6.35
C LEU A 146 7.60 -0.69 -6.26
N SER A 147 7.50 -1.39 -5.11
CA SER A 147 8.06 -2.73 -4.93
C SER A 147 7.52 -3.69 -5.98
N ALA A 148 6.21 -3.83 -6.07
CA ALA A 148 5.56 -4.70 -7.05
C ALA A 148 5.93 -4.32 -8.51
N LEU A 149 5.92 -3.02 -8.83
CA LEU A 149 6.30 -2.51 -10.16
C LEU A 149 7.73 -2.89 -10.52
N SER A 150 8.66 -2.81 -9.57
CA SER A 150 10.09 -3.09 -9.84
C SER A 150 10.35 -4.54 -10.23
N ILE A 151 9.53 -5.46 -9.76
CA ILE A 151 9.62 -6.90 -10.05
C ILE A 151 8.92 -7.27 -11.36
N LEU A 152 7.94 -6.48 -11.82
CA LEU A 152 7.15 -6.80 -13.02
C LEU A 152 8.00 -7.04 -14.28
N PRO A 153 9.08 -6.28 -14.59
CA PRO A 153 9.95 -6.57 -15.72
C PRO A 153 10.77 -7.87 -15.56
N TRP A 154 11.18 -8.21 -14.35
CA TRP A 154 11.83 -9.50 -14.07
C TRP A 154 10.86 -10.66 -14.29
N PHE A 155 9.63 -10.52 -13.85
CA PHE A 155 8.57 -11.49 -14.11
C PHE A 155 8.39 -11.68 -15.62
N ALA A 156 8.31 -10.59 -16.41
CA ALA A 156 8.23 -10.64 -17.85
C ALA A 156 9.42 -11.38 -18.48
N ALA A 157 10.63 -11.12 -18.00
CA ALA A 157 11.85 -11.79 -18.45
C ALA A 157 11.80 -13.31 -18.19
N PHE A 158 11.35 -13.71 -17.01
CA PHE A 158 11.25 -15.12 -16.64
C PHE A 158 10.10 -15.84 -17.36
N VAL A 159 8.98 -15.15 -17.63
CA VAL A 159 7.91 -15.67 -18.49
C VAL A 159 8.43 -15.92 -19.91
N PHE A 160 9.24 -15.00 -20.47
CA PHE A 160 9.87 -15.20 -21.76
C PHE A 160 10.76 -16.44 -21.78
N ASP A 161 11.61 -16.61 -20.77
CA ASP A 161 12.48 -17.78 -20.61
C ASP A 161 11.65 -19.08 -20.50
N LEU A 162 10.56 -19.06 -19.74
CA LEU A 162 9.69 -20.22 -19.56
C LEU A 162 9.01 -20.62 -20.86
N VAL A 163 8.54 -19.65 -21.65
CA VAL A 163 7.91 -19.93 -22.95
C VAL A 163 8.92 -20.52 -23.96
N ARG A 164 10.16 -20.02 -23.96
CA ARG A 164 11.22 -20.47 -24.88
C ARG A 164 11.87 -21.77 -24.44
N ALA A 165 12.05 -21.98 -23.15
CA ALA A 165 12.72 -23.14 -22.57
C ALA A 165 11.92 -23.66 -21.35
N PRO A 166 10.78 -24.33 -21.58
CA PRO A 166 9.90 -24.80 -20.51
C PRO A 166 10.62 -25.83 -19.64
N GLY A 167 10.74 -25.52 -18.33
CA GLY A 167 11.40 -26.40 -17.38
C GLY A 167 11.29 -25.92 -15.94
N ARG A 168 11.68 -26.80 -14.99
CA ARG A 168 11.51 -26.52 -13.55
C ARG A 168 12.23 -25.25 -13.06
N ARG A 169 13.40 -24.90 -13.62
CA ARG A 169 14.12 -23.66 -13.24
C ARG A 169 13.39 -22.41 -13.69
N THR A 170 12.86 -22.43 -14.91
CA THR A 170 12.10 -21.29 -15.44
C THR A 170 10.73 -21.17 -14.76
N THR A 171 10.07 -22.29 -14.43
CA THR A 171 8.86 -22.32 -13.60
C THR A 171 9.11 -21.71 -12.23
N ALA A 172 10.21 -22.10 -11.58
CA ALA A 172 10.60 -21.57 -10.26
C ALA A 172 10.90 -20.07 -10.33
N ALA A 173 11.60 -19.60 -11.35
CA ALA A 173 11.90 -18.16 -11.52
C ALA A 173 10.63 -17.31 -11.67
N VAL A 174 9.68 -17.78 -12.49
CA VAL A 174 8.37 -17.11 -12.64
C VAL A 174 7.62 -17.13 -11.31
N ALA A 175 7.59 -18.28 -10.60
CA ALA A 175 6.92 -18.41 -9.31
C ALA A 175 7.47 -17.46 -8.25
N VAL A 176 8.80 -17.38 -8.14
CA VAL A 176 9.47 -16.48 -7.17
C VAL A 176 9.20 -15.02 -7.50
N ALA A 177 9.31 -14.61 -8.79
CA ALA A 177 9.01 -13.23 -9.18
C ALA A 177 7.54 -12.87 -8.91
N ALA A 178 6.60 -13.76 -9.22
CA ALA A 178 5.19 -13.56 -8.92
C ALA A 178 4.93 -13.51 -7.40
N ALA A 179 5.61 -14.36 -6.60
CA ALA A 179 5.51 -14.32 -5.14
C ALA A 179 6.01 -12.99 -4.56
N LEU A 180 7.12 -12.45 -5.06
CA LEU A 180 7.62 -11.13 -4.63
C LEU A 180 6.59 -10.01 -4.93
N ILE A 181 5.89 -10.07 -6.06
CA ILE A 181 4.78 -9.16 -6.37
C ILE A 181 3.66 -9.30 -5.33
N LEU A 182 3.30 -10.53 -4.94
CA LEU A 182 2.27 -10.78 -3.92
C LEU A 182 2.68 -10.29 -2.53
N LEU A 183 3.97 -10.46 -2.15
CA LEU A 183 4.51 -10.00 -0.86
C LEU A 183 4.56 -8.46 -0.75
N ALA A 184 4.61 -7.74 -1.88
CA ALA A 184 4.48 -6.29 -1.92
C ALA A 184 3.04 -5.79 -1.64
N THR A 185 2.06 -6.70 -1.51
CA THR A 185 0.66 -6.42 -1.12
C THR A 185 -0.12 -5.43 -1.99
N SER A 186 0.28 -5.26 -3.24
CA SER A 186 -0.43 -4.46 -4.24
C SER A 186 -1.24 -5.37 -5.19
N PRO A 187 -2.52 -5.68 -4.87
CA PRO A 187 -3.28 -6.73 -5.55
C PRO A 187 -3.52 -6.46 -7.04
N GLU A 188 -3.54 -5.20 -7.46
CA GLU A 188 -3.65 -4.81 -8.87
C GLU A 188 -2.53 -5.39 -9.74
N PHE A 189 -1.36 -5.64 -9.16
CA PHE A 189 -0.24 -6.21 -9.92
C PHE A 189 -0.44 -7.67 -10.34
N VAL A 190 -1.38 -8.38 -9.73
CA VAL A 190 -1.80 -9.71 -10.23
C VAL A 190 -2.38 -9.57 -11.63
N PHE A 191 -3.27 -8.60 -11.82
CA PHE A 191 -3.84 -8.31 -13.14
C PHE A 191 -2.78 -7.81 -14.13
N PHE A 192 -1.89 -6.90 -13.69
CA PHE A 192 -0.81 -6.40 -14.54
C PHE A 192 0.15 -7.52 -14.96
N ALA A 193 0.49 -8.43 -14.06
CA ALA A 193 1.32 -9.59 -14.36
C ALA A 193 0.65 -10.51 -15.38
N VAL A 194 -0.65 -10.75 -15.28
CA VAL A 194 -1.40 -11.52 -16.28
C VAL A 194 -1.37 -10.85 -17.65
N CYS A 195 -1.65 -9.55 -17.75
CA CYS A 195 -1.59 -8.80 -19.01
C CYS A 195 -0.19 -8.86 -19.64
N VAL A 196 0.85 -8.66 -18.83
CA VAL A 196 2.25 -8.73 -19.28
C VAL A 196 2.61 -10.16 -19.70
N ALA A 197 2.20 -11.18 -18.94
CA ALA A 197 2.44 -12.58 -19.29
C ALA A 197 1.81 -12.95 -20.64
N VAL A 198 0.57 -12.50 -20.89
CA VAL A 198 -0.11 -12.69 -22.18
C VAL A 198 0.67 -12.03 -23.32
N ALA A 199 1.05 -10.75 -23.18
CA ALA A 199 1.81 -10.01 -24.17
C ALA A 199 3.16 -10.67 -24.47
N VAL A 200 3.87 -11.11 -23.43
CA VAL A 200 5.17 -11.81 -23.55
C VAL A 200 4.99 -13.19 -24.15
N PHE A 201 3.95 -13.94 -23.77
CA PHE A 201 3.67 -15.27 -24.30
C PHE A 201 3.53 -15.23 -25.84
N PHE A 202 2.71 -14.32 -26.36
CA PHE A 202 2.54 -14.17 -27.81
C PHE A 202 3.81 -13.67 -28.50
N SER A 203 4.60 -12.83 -27.84
CA SER A 203 5.85 -12.29 -28.38
C SER A 203 7.01 -13.30 -28.39
N ALA A 204 7.07 -14.19 -27.41
CA ALA A 204 8.11 -15.20 -27.29
C ALA A 204 7.86 -16.40 -28.19
N ARG A 205 6.63 -16.57 -28.67
CA ARG A 205 6.21 -17.71 -29.47
C ARG A 205 6.62 -17.57 -30.93
N GLY A 206 7.35 -18.53 -31.46
CA GLY A 206 7.57 -18.67 -32.92
C GLY A 206 6.33 -19.20 -33.63
N GLY A 207 6.17 -18.85 -34.90
CA GLY A 207 5.13 -19.47 -35.73
C GLY A 207 5.45 -20.95 -35.95
N GLY A 208 4.51 -21.83 -35.64
CA GLY A 208 4.68 -23.28 -35.80
C GLY A 208 4.73 -24.03 -34.46
N GLY A 209 4.97 -25.33 -34.51
CA GLY A 209 5.08 -26.19 -33.33
C GLY A 209 3.85 -27.05 -33.07
N THR A 210 4.08 -28.21 -32.43
CA THR A 210 3.06 -29.19 -32.06
C THR A 210 2.15 -28.66 -30.96
N TRP A 211 0.94 -29.24 -30.80
CA TRP A 211 0.01 -28.92 -29.72
C TRP A 211 0.68 -29.00 -28.32
N ARG A 212 1.51 -30.04 -28.09
CA ARG A 212 2.23 -30.21 -26.81
C ARG A 212 3.21 -29.05 -26.54
N GLN A 213 3.91 -28.56 -27.55
CA GLN A 213 4.80 -27.39 -27.44
C GLN A 213 4.03 -26.09 -27.13
N LYS A 214 2.75 -26.07 -27.50
CA LYS A 214 1.86 -24.93 -27.26
C LYS A 214 1.26 -24.94 -25.85
N VAL A 215 0.85 -26.09 -25.34
CA VAL A 215 0.15 -26.23 -24.05
C VAL A 215 1.09 -26.31 -22.87
N ARG A 216 2.27 -26.92 -23.02
CA ARG A 216 3.26 -27.09 -21.93
C ARG A 216 3.65 -25.78 -21.24
N PRO A 217 3.98 -24.66 -21.92
CA PRO A 217 4.27 -23.39 -21.25
C PRO A 217 3.08 -22.85 -20.46
N LEU A 218 1.84 -23.01 -20.93
CA LEU A 218 0.64 -22.56 -20.22
C LEU A 218 0.43 -23.38 -18.93
N ALA A 219 0.60 -24.70 -19.00
CA ALA A 219 0.53 -25.52 -17.80
C ALA A 219 1.60 -25.15 -16.77
N LEU A 220 2.81 -24.83 -17.21
CA LEU A 220 3.90 -24.38 -16.33
C LEU A 220 3.67 -22.98 -15.80
N LEU A 221 3.04 -22.06 -16.56
CA LEU A 221 2.60 -20.76 -16.04
C LEU A 221 1.53 -20.93 -14.95
N ALA A 222 0.56 -21.81 -15.15
CA ALA A 222 -0.43 -22.14 -14.12
C ALA A 222 0.23 -22.74 -12.87
N ALA A 223 1.18 -23.66 -13.06
CA ALA A 223 1.96 -24.22 -11.94
C ALA A 223 2.79 -23.12 -11.23
N SER A 224 3.37 -22.19 -11.98
CA SER A 224 4.08 -21.04 -11.40
C SER A 224 3.15 -20.15 -10.56
N ALA A 225 1.92 -19.94 -11.02
CA ALA A 225 0.93 -19.14 -10.29
C ALA A 225 0.53 -19.83 -8.96
N LEU A 226 0.32 -21.16 -8.98
CA LEU A 226 0.05 -21.93 -7.75
C LEU A 226 1.22 -21.90 -6.77
N LEU A 227 2.45 -22.07 -7.27
CA LEU A 227 3.64 -21.97 -6.44
C LEU A 227 3.82 -20.55 -5.89
N ALA A 228 3.53 -19.51 -6.67
CA ALA A 228 3.57 -18.13 -6.23
C ALA A 228 2.54 -17.85 -5.13
N ALA A 229 1.31 -18.35 -5.29
CA ALA A 229 0.28 -18.26 -4.26
C ALA A 229 0.71 -18.98 -2.97
N GLY A 230 1.34 -20.16 -3.09
CA GLY A 230 1.89 -20.87 -1.96
C GLY A 230 3.03 -20.10 -1.28
N LEU A 231 4.02 -19.58 -2.02
CA LEU A 231 5.11 -18.78 -1.48
C LEU A 231 4.62 -17.46 -0.84
N GLY A 232 3.58 -16.85 -1.42
CA GLY A 232 2.97 -15.61 -0.92
C GLY A 232 1.87 -15.81 0.12
N ALA A 233 1.58 -17.05 0.53
CA ALA A 233 0.44 -17.36 1.41
C ALA A 233 0.50 -16.65 2.76
N ILE A 234 1.72 -16.39 3.27
CA ILE A 234 1.94 -15.63 4.51
C ILE A 234 1.35 -14.20 4.44
N SER A 235 1.30 -13.61 3.26
CA SER A 235 0.70 -12.27 3.01
C SER A 235 -0.73 -12.40 2.51
N LEU A 236 -1.01 -13.35 1.61
CA LEU A 236 -2.31 -13.50 0.97
C LEU A 236 -3.41 -13.87 1.95
N LEU A 237 -3.17 -14.83 2.86
CA LEU A 237 -4.22 -15.31 3.77
C LEU A 237 -4.67 -14.24 4.78
N PRO A 238 -3.77 -13.54 5.52
CA PRO A 238 -4.21 -12.47 6.40
C PRO A 238 -4.81 -11.28 5.63
N GLY A 239 -4.27 -10.94 4.44
CA GLY A 239 -4.83 -9.91 3.57
C GLY A 239 -6.24 -10.24 3.09
N ALA A 240 -6.50 -11.50 2.69
CA ALA A 240 -7.84 -11.96 2.30
C ALA A 240 -8.82 -11.96 3.48
N ALA A 241 -8.37 -12.37 4.68
CA ALA A 241 -9.18 -12.31 5.90
C ALA A 241 -9.58 -10.87 6.26
N THR A 242 -8.63 -9.91 6.13
CA THR A 242 -8.90 -8.49 6.32
C THR A 242 -9.88 -7.96 5.27
N ALA A 243 -9.65 -8.26 3.99
CA ALA A 243 -10.52 -7.83 2.89
C ALA A 243 -11.96 -8.37 3.03
N ALA A 244 -12.12 -9.61 3.49
CA ALA A 244 -13.43 -10.24 3.68
C ALA A 244 -14.31 -9.55 4.73
N ARG A 245 -13.72 -8.81 5.67
CA ARG A 245 -14.43 -8.05 6.71
C ARG A 245 -14.56 -6.58 6.37
N SER A 246 -13.76 -6.09 5.43
CA SER A 246 -13.71 -4.68 5.08
C SER A 246 -14.86 -4.28 4.16
N VAL A 247 -14.99 -2.99 3.93
CA VAL A 247 -15.93 -2.42 2.95
C VAL A 247 -15.71 -2.94 1.52
N ARG A 248 -14.59 -3.61 1.24
CA ARG A 248 -14.30 -4.27 -0.03
C ARG A 248 -14.98 -5.62 -0.21
N SER A 249 -15.54 -6.18 0.89
CA SER A 249 -16.28 -7.46 0.81
C SER A 249 -17.56 -7.32 -0.01
N PRO A 250 -18.05 -8.40 -0.62
CA PRO A 250 -19.38 -8.41 -1.21
C PRO A 250 -20.42 -8.04 -0.14
N GLY A 251 -21.11 -6.91 -0.30
CA GLY A 251 -22.04 -6.37 0.70
C GLY A 251 -21.43 -5.39 1.71
N GLY A 252 -20.12 -5.14 1.67
CA GLY A 252 -19.42 -4.23 2.60
C GLY A 252 -19.64 -2.73 2.36
N GLY A 253 -20.46 -2.35 1.38
CA GLY A 253 -20.85 -0.94 1.15
C GLY A 253 -19.97 -0.16 0.17
N LEU A 254 -18.86 -0.71 -0.32
CA LEU A 254 -18.15 -0.15 -1.45
C LEU A 254 -18.92 -0.50 -2.74
N GLY A 255 -19.74 0.44 -3.20
CA GLY A 255 -20.45 0.28 -4.46
C GLY A 255 -19.48 0.23 -5.66
N PRO A 256 -19.95 -0.20 -6.84
CA PRO A 256 -19.15 -0.25 -8.08
C PRO A 256 -18.47 1.09 -8.43
N GLY A 257 -19.04 2.22 -8.02
CA GLY A 257 -18.47 3.56 -8.22
C GLY A 257 -17.14 3.80 -7.48
N ALA A 258 -16.82 3.02 -6.45
CA ALA A 258 -15.54 3.17 -5.75
C ALA A 258 -14.33 2.71 -6.59
N ALA A 259 -14.53 1.74 -7.48
CA ALA A 259 -13.51 1.31 -8.45
C ALA A 259 -13.24 2.40 -9.51
N ALA A 260 -14.25 3.20 -9.83
CA ALA A 260 -14.16 4.29 -10.80
C ALA A 260 -13.58 5.60 -10.22
N MET A 261 -13.20 5.63 -8.93
CA MET A 261 -12.59 6.81 -8.32
C MET A 261 -11.26 7.17 -8.99
N LYS A 262 -11.05 8.46 -9.25
CA LYS A 262 -9.82 9.01 -9.86
C LYS A 262 -9.42 8.29 -11.16
N PRO A 263 -10.29 8.29 -12.19
CA PRO A 263 -9.87 7.85 -13.51
C PRO A 263 -8.91 8.89 -14.11
N LEU A 264 -8.15 8.47 -15.12
CA LEU A 264 -7.45 9.40 -15.98
C LEU A 264 -8.48 10.25 -16.74
N VAL A 265 -8.58 11.52 -16.40
CA VAL A 265 -9.51 12.42 -17.11
C VAL A 265 -8.94 12.80 -18.47
N ALA A 266 -9.80 12.83 -19.50
CA ALA A 266 -9.38 13.11 -20.87
C ALA A 266 -8.55 14.42 -21.04
N PRO A 267 -8.83 15.52 -20.32
CA PRO A 267 -7.99 16.71 -20.36
C PRO A 267 -6.51 16.48 -19.97
N ARG A 268 -6.17 15.40 -19.25
CA ARG A 268 -4.79 15.07 -18.91
C ARG A 268 -4.04 14.28 -19.98
N LEU A 269 -4.69 13.86 -21.06
CA LEU A 269 -4.01 13.13 -22.14
C LEU A 269 -2.80 13.88 -22.73
N PRO A 270 -2.78 15.23 -22.88
CA PRO A 270 -1.57 15.96 -23.28
C PRO A 270 -0.37 15.76 -22.34
N GLU A 271 -0.60 15.40 -21.05
CA GLU A 271 0.48 15.10 -20.11
C GLU A 271 1.26 13.83 -20.46
N LEU A 272 0.72 12.99 -21.34
CA LEU A 272 1.49 11.87 -21.92
C LEU A 272 2.67 12.37 -22.75
N LEU A 273 2.53 13.52 -23.40
CA LEU A 273 3.55 14.10 -24.28
C LEU A 273 4.48 15.05 -23.53
N VAL A 274 3.89 15.92 -22.73
CA VAL A 274 4.60 16.98 -22.01
C VAL A 274 4.20 16.96 -20.54
N ASP A 275 5.16 16.80 -19.66
CA ASP A 275 4.90 16.85 -18.21
C ASP A 275 4.22 18.18 -17.86
N ARG A 276 3.15 18.11 -17.07
CA ARG A 276 2.35 19.30 -16.67
C ARG A 276 1.77 20.11 -17.84
N ALA A 277 1.43 19.46 -18.98
CA ALA A 277 0.80 20.15 -20.11
C ALA A 277 -0.54 20.79 -19.73
N VAL A 278 -1.25 20.22 -18.78
CA VAL A 278 -2.39 20.79 -18.08
C VAL A 278 -1.87 21.35 -16.78
N ALA A 279 -1.17 22.50 -16.87
CA ALA A 279 -0.57 23.16 -15.73
C ALA A 279 -1.62 23.44 -14.64
N ASP A 280 -1.10 23.43 -13.40
CA ASP A 280 -1.80 23.93 -12.23
C ASP A 280 -3.06 23.18 -11.83
N TRP A 281 -2.88 21.95 -11.34
CA TRP A 281 -3.86 21.33 -10.47
C TRP A 281 -3.97 22.11 -9.14
N THR A 282 -4.24 23.40 -9.22
CA THR A 282 -4.80 24.11 -8.09
C THR A 282 -6.21 23.60 -7.96
N VAL A 283 -6.47 22.84 -6.94
CA VAL A 283 -7.82 22.71 -6.40
C VAL A 283 -8.17 24.09 -5.91
N ALA A 284 -8.64 24.95 -6.83
CA ALA A 284 -9.29 26.16 -6.42
C ALA A 284 -10.52 25.73 -5.65
N ALA A 285 -10.63 26.13 -4.39
CA ALA A 285 -11.80 25.89 -3.55
C ALA A 285 -13.12 26.41 -4.17
N SER A 286 -13.04 27.12 -5.28
CA SER A 286 -14.13 27.70 -6.07
C SER A 286 -14.61 26.81 -7.24
N ALA A 287 -13.93 25.70 -7.56
CA ALA A 287 -14.36 24.85 -8.65
C ALA A 287 -14.98 23.54 -8.09
N PRO A 288 -16.31 23.41 -8.06
CA PRO A 288 -16.99 22.28 -7.39
C PRO A 288 -16.80 20.91 -8.07
N ARG A 289 -15.93 20.78 -9.07
CA ARG A 289 -15.74 19.54 -9.85
C ARG A 289 -14.33 19.31 -10.39
N VAL A 290 -13.30 19.87 -9.77
CA VAL A 290 -11.94 19.46 -10.12
C VAL A 290 -11.71 18.10 -9.47
N PRO A 291 -11.30 17.08 -10.23
CA PRO A 291 -10.98 15.80 -9.63
C PRO A 291 -9.91 16.00 -8.56
N ASP A 292 -10.07 15.30 -7.47
CA ASP A 292 -9.07 15.15 -6.41
C ASP A 292 -7.66 14.98 -6.98
N TYR A 293 -6.66 15.28 -6.16
CA TYR A 293 -5.25 15.05 -6.47
C TYR A 293 -5.05 13.73 -7.24
N PRO A 294 -4.44 13.76 -8.44
CA PRO A 294 -4.31 12.57 -9.29
C PRO A 294 -3.49 11.47 -8.61
N TYR A 295 -3.82 10.22 -8.86
CA TYR A 295 -3.04 9.10 -8.32
C TYR A 295 -1.60 9.12 -8.84
N LEU A 296 -1.42 9.40 -10.13
CA LEU A 296 -0.12 9.56 -10.80
C LEU A 296 0.10 11.03 -11.18
N PRO A 297 0.86 11.81 -10.40
CA PRO A 297 1.12 13.23 -10.69
C PRO A 297 1.88 13.48 -11.99
N SER A 298 2.55 12.47 -12.57
CA SER A 298 3.16 12.54 -13.89
C SER A 298 2.86 11.28 -14.69
N LEU A 299 2.46 11.46 -15.95
CA LEU A 299 2.12 10.39 -16.87
C LEU A 299 3.16 10.21 -17.99
N THR A 300 4.02 11.22 -18.20
CA THR A 300 4.91 11.25 -19.37
C THR A 300 6.05 10.24 -19.24
N PRO A 301 6.30 9.42 -20.26
CA PRO A 301 7.52 8.61 -20.34
C PRO A 301 8.77 9.44 -20.68
N GLY A 302 8.59 10.71 -21.09
CA GLY A 302 9.61 11.63 -21.53
C GLY A 302 9.59 11.92 -23.02
N ARG A 303 10.03 13.14 -23.39
CA ARG A 303 10.07 13.57 -24.80
C ARG A 303 10.96 12.66 -25.66
N VAL A 304 12.11 12.30 -25.10
CA VAL A 304 13.05 11.36 -25.74
C VAL A 304 12.41 9.99 -25.94
N ALA A 305 11.68 9.50 -24.95
CA ALA A 305 11.00 8.22 -25.05
C ALA A 305 9.96 8.21 -26.18
N TRP A 306 9.20 9.30 -26.38
CA TRP A 306 8.23 9.39 -27.45
C TRP A 306 8.85 9.35 -28.84
N ALA A 307 9.99 10.04 -29.05
CA ALA A 307 10.71 9.94 -30.31
C ALA A 307 11.15 8.49 -30.62
N LEU A 308 11.60 7.78 -29.56
CA LEU A 308 11.96 6.36 -29.68
C LEU A 308 10.73 5.46 -29.93
N VAL A 309 9.60 5.74 -29.28
CA VAL A 309 8.34 5.00 -29.50
C VAL A 309 7.89 5.09 -30.95
N LEU A 310 7.89 6.28 -31.54
CA LEU A 310 7.56 6.47 -32.97
C LEU A 310 8.46 5.65 -33.85
N ALA A 311 9.78 5.67 -33.61
CA ALA A 311 10.74 4.84 -34.35
C ALA A 311 10.47 3.33 -34.13
N GLY A 312 10.06 2.94 -32.95
CA GLY A 312 9.73 1.55 -32.56
C GLY A 312 8.48 1.01 -33.24
N LEU A 313 7.46 1.84 -33.41
CA LEU A 313 6.24 1.49 -34.14
C LEU A 313 6.50 1.20 -35.63
N LEU A 314 7.51 1.84 -36.20
CA LEU A 314 7.90 1.64 -37.60
C LEU A 314 8.78 0.40 -37.81
N ARG A 315 9.32 -0.21 -36.73
CA ARG A 315 10.20 -1.37 -36.79
C ARG A 315 9.43 -2.68 -36.69
N LYS A 316 9.62 -3.57 -37.67
CA LYS A 316 9.20 -4.97 -37.53
C LYS A 316 10.14 -5.65 -36.51
N GLY A 317 9.63 -6.00 -35.32
CA GLY A 317 10.44 -6.59 -34.27
C GLY A 317 9.58 -7.46 -33.33
N PRO A 318 10.23 -8.31 -32.53
CA PRO A 318 9.51 -9.22 -31.64
C PRO A 318 8.71 -8.42 -30.59
N GLY A 319 7.41 -8.70 -30.52
CA GLY A 319 6.52 -8.11 -29.54
C GLY A 319 6.08 -6.67 -29.81
N ARG A 320 6.38 -6.07 -30.99
CA ARG A 320 5.92 -4.71 -31.33
C ARG A 320 4.41 -4.53 -31.16
N ILE A 321 3.64 -5.47 -31.71
CA ILE A 321 2.17 -5.42 -31.62
C ILE A 321 1.74 -5.59 -30.16
N ALA A 322 2.32 -6.56 -29.45
CA ALA A 322 2.01 -6.80 -28.04
C ALA A 322 2.31 -5.57 -27.17
N ALA A 323 3.45 -4.90 -27.40
CA ALA A 323 3.83 -3.68 -26.70
C ALA A 323 2.85 -2.52 -27.01
N ALA A 324 2.47 -2.34 -28.28
CA ALA A 324 1.51 -1.31 -28.68
C ALA A 324 0.10 -1.58 -28.11
N VAL A 325 -0.34 -2.85 -28.15
CA VAL A 325 -1.62 -3.26 -27.54
C VAL A 325 -1.60 -3.04 -26.04
N LEU A 326 -0.51 -3.38 -25.35
CA LEU A 326 -0.39 -3.19 -23.90
C LEU A 326 -0.42 -1.69 -23.54
N ALA A 327 0.27 -0.84 -24.34
CA ALA A 327 0.26 0.61 -24.15
C ALA A 327 -1.15 1.20 -24.35
N LEU A 328 -1.82 0.82 -25.42
CA LEU A 328 -3.17 1.30 -25.74
C LEU A 328 -4.20 0.78 -24.73
N PHE A 329 -4.17 -0.51 -24.43
CA PHE A 329 -5.10 -1.15 -23.48
C PHE A 329 -4.99 -0.56 -22.08
N GLY A 330 -3.74 -0.36 -21.59
CA GLY A 330 -3.51 0.30 -20.29
C GLY A 330 -4.06 1.73 -20.27
N THR A 331 -3.87 2.50 -21.34
CA THR A 331 -4.41 3.87 -21.44
C THR A 331 -5.95 3.88 -21.48
N LEU A 332 -6.56 2.98 -22.25
CA LEU A 332 -8.03 2.88 -22.34
C LEU A 332 -8.67 2.45 -21.01
N LEU A 333 -8.05 1.50 -20.30
CA LEU A 333 -8.50 1.14 -18.96
C LEU A 333 -8.35 2.30 -17.97
N ALA A 334 -7.26 3.08 -18.06
CA ALA A 334 -7.00 4.20 -17.17
C ALA A 334 -8.03 5.31 -17.30
N LEU A 335 -8.63 5.48 -18.49
CA LEU A 335 -9.71 6.45 -18.72
C LEU A 335 -11.03 6.10 -17.99
N GLY A 336 -11.12 4.92 -17.37
CA GLY A 336 -12.29 4.52 -16.60
C GLY A 336 -13.58 4.62 -17.42
N ASP A 337 -14.60 5.24 -16.85
CA ASP A 337 -15.93 5.38 -17.47
C ASP A 337 -15.98 6.31 -18.69
N ALA A 338 -14.88 7.02 -19.00
CA ALA A 338 -14.80 7.81 -20.23
C ALA A 338 -14.74 6.94 -21.49
N THR A 339 -14.45 5.62 -21.32
CA THR A 339 -14.50 4.62 -22.38
C THR A 339 -15.23 3.35 -21.91
N PRO A 340 -15.87 2.58 -22.83
CA PRO A 340 -16.53 1.34 -22.45
C PRO A 340 -15.55 0.23 -22.05
N VAL A 341 -14.25 0.41 -22.27
CA VAL A 341 -13.23 -0.65 -22.08
C VAL A 341 -13.10 -1.06 -20.63
N PHE A 342 -13.11 -0.11 -19.70
CA PHE A 342 -13.04 -0.41 -18.25
C PHE A 342 -14.30 -1.16 -17.80
N GLY A 343 -15.49 -0.69 -18.18
CA GLY A 343 -16.75 -1.34 -17.82
C GLY A 343 -16.85 -2.77 -18.36
N LEU A 344 -16.47 -2.98 -19.63
CA LEU A 344 -16.43 -4.32 -20.24
C LEU A 344 -15.41 -5.25 -19.56
N ALA A 345 -14.22 -4.72 -19.23
CA ALA A 345 -13.21 -5.49 -18.52
C ALA A 345 -13.66 -5.86 -17.09
N ALA A 346 -14.30 -4.95 -16.37
CA ALA A 346 -14.83 -5.20 -15.03
C ALA A 346 -16.01 -6.18 -15.05
N ALA A 347 -16.85 -6.14 -16.07
CA ALA A 347 -17.93 -7.11 -16.28
C ALA A 347 -17.39 -8.52 -16.58
N ALA A 348 -16.32 -8.62 -17.38
CA ALA A 348 -15.67 -9.89 -17.72
C ALA A 348 -14.82 -10.43 -16.55
N LEU A 349 -14.24 -9.56 -15.74
CA LEU A 349 -13.35 -9.89 -14.62
C LEU A 349 -13.77 -9.09 -13.38
N PRO A 350 -14.78 -9.53 -12.63
CA PRO A 350 -15.33 -8.81 -11.46
C PRO A 350 -14.29 -8.30 -10.45
N PRO A 351 -13.16 -9.00 -10.19
CA PRO A 351 -12.13 -8.48 -9.31
C PRO A 351 -11.51 -7.13 -9.70
N LEU A 352 -11.64 -6.71 -10.97
CA LEU A 352 -11.21 -5.37 -11.39
C LEU A 352 -12.03 -4.26 -10.72
N GLY A 353 -13.28 -4.53 -10.37
CA GLY A 353 -14.12 -3.63 -9.59
C GLY A 353 -13.63 -3.37 -8.16
N TRP A 354 -12.67 -4.14 -7.66
CA TRP A 354 -12.03 -3.93 -6.34
C TRP A 354 -10.77 -3.06 -6.41
N ILE A 355 -10.26 -2.81 -7.64
CA ILE A 355 -9.07 -1.98 -7.87
C ILE A 355 -9.52 -0.52 -7.97
N ARG A 356 -9.19 0.27 -6.95
CA ARG A 356 -9.42 1.72 -6.98
C ARG A 356 -8.41 2.40 -7.89
N TYR A 357 -8.82 3.56 -8.40
CA TYR A 357 -7.98 4.45 -9.20
C TYR A 357 -7.59 3.82 -10.55
N PRO A 358 -8.50 3.87 -11.54
CA PRO A 358 -8.21 3.39 -12.90
C PRO A 358 -6.93 3.98 -13.50
N GLU A 359 -6.52 5.17 -13.07
CA GLU A 359 -5.24 5.78 -13.46
C GLU A 359 -4.02 4.86 -13.26
N LYS A 360 -4.09 3.90 -12.32
CA LYS A 360 -3.05 2.87 -12.11
C LYS A 360 -2.78 2.01 -13.34
N TYR A 361 -3.76 1.85 -14.23
CA TYR A 361 -3.57 1.08 -15.47
C TYR A 361 -2.54 1.72 -16.43
N MET A 362 -2.18 3.00 -16.19
CA MET A 362 -1.05 3.63 -16.87
C MET A 362 0.29 2.92 -16.64
N ILE A 363 0.39 2.07 -15.61
CA ILE A 363 1.56 1.19 -15.38
C ILE A 363 1.74 0.23 -16.57
N LEU A 364 0.65 -0.36 -17.07
CA LEU A 364 0.68 -1.20 -18.29
C LEU A 364 1.08 -0.39 -19.52
N ALA A 365 0.53 0.83 -19.62
CA ALA A 365 0.89 1.73 -20.71
C ALA A 365 2.38 2.07 -20.68
N GLY A 366 2.93 2.42 -19.50
CA GLY A 366 4.35 2.69 -19.31
C GLY A 366 5.25 1.50 -19.67
N PHE A 367 4.82 0.27 -19.33
CA PHE A 367 5.53 -0.94 -19.71
C PHE A 367 5.58 -1.12 -21.24
N GLY A 368 4.44 -0.96 -21.93
CA GLY A 368 4.35 -1.04 -23.39
C GLY A 368 5.19 0.04 -24.10
N VAL A 369 5.14 1.26 -23.58
CA VAL A 369 5.92 2.42 -24.07
C VAL A 369 7.42 2.16 -23.96
N ALA A 370 7.91 1.69 -22.81
CA ALA A 370 9.32 1.36 -22.63
C ALA A 370 9.78 0.25 -23.55
N TRP A 371 8.92 -0.74 -23.82
CA TRP A 371 9.19 -1.80 -24.79
C TRP A 371 9.31 -1.25 -26.22
N LEU A 372 8.38 -0.40 -26.66
CA LEU A 372 8.45 0.26 -27.97
C LEU A 372 9.67 1.15 -28.09
N ALA A 373 10.03 1.92 -27.06
CA ALA A 373 11.22 2.76 -27.04
C ALA A 373 12.51 1.94 -27.23
N ALA A 374 12.59 0.75 -26.60
CA ALA A 374 13.71 -0.18 -26.81
C ALA A 374 13.84 -0.61 -28.25
N LEU A 375 12.74 -0.96 -28.91
CA LEU A 375 12.69 -1.34 -30.33
C LEU A 375 13.12 -0.17 -31.21
N GLY A 376 12.69 1.05 -30.91
CA GLY A 376 13.05 2.25 -31.67
C GLY A 376 14.53 2.59 -31.56
N PHE A 377 15.07 2.56 -30.34
CA PHE A 377 16.51 2.78 -30.17
C PHE A 377 17.35 1.69 -30.82
N SER A 378 16.90 0.45 -30.81
CA SER A 378 17.59 -0.62 -31.54
C SER A 378 17.65 -0.37 -33.07
N ARG A 379 16.61 0.28 -33.63
CA ARG A 379 16.65 0.70 -35.05
C ARG A 379 17.72 1.77 -35.28
N LEU A 380 17.76 2.78 -34.41
CA LEU A 380 18.76 3.84 -34.49
C LEU A 380 20.18 3.30 -34.30
N ALA A 381 20.40 2.41 -33.35
CA ALA A 381 21.68 1.78 -33.05
C ALA A 381 22.25 0.98 -34.23
N LEU A 382 21.40 0.39 -35.09
CA LEU A 382 21.80 -0.32 -36.29
C LEU A 382 22.14 0.61 -37.47
N ALA A 383 21.66 1.86 -37.41
CA ALA A 383 21.85 2.84 -38.48
C ALA A 383 23.14 3.66 -38.35
N VAL A 384 23.84 3.57 -37.21
CA VAL A 384 25.01 4.40 -36.90
C VAL A 384 26.25 3.54 -36.59
N SER A 385 27.44 4.12 -36.84
CA SER A 385 28.69 3.44 -36.51
C SER A 385 28.87 3.26 -34.99
N PRO A 386 29.69 2.29 -34.53
CA PRO A 386 29.93 2.08 -33.09
C PRO A 386 30.49 3.29 -32.32
N ARG A 387 31.24 4.18 -33.04
CA ARG A 387 31.76 5.44 -32.46
C ARG A 387 30.63 6.45 -32.29
N ALA A 388 29.83 6.63 -33.36
CA ALA A 388 28.66 7.52 -33.33
C ALA A 388 27.62 7.04 -32.31
N LEU A 389 27.43 5.73 -32.14
CA LEU A 389 26.54 5.18 -31.14
C LEU A 389 26.92 5.56 -29.71
N ARG A 390 28.22 5.66 -29.37
CA ARG A 390 28.67 6.11 -28.05
C ARG A 390 28.29 7.58 -27.82
N ILE A 391 28.46 8.43 -28.82
CA ILE A 391 28.08 9.84 -28.75
C ILE A 391 26.57 9.97 -28.62
N VAL A 392 25.80 9.22 -29.40
CA VAL A 392 24.33 9.18 -29.31
C VAL A 392 23.87 8.72 -27.92
N LEU A 393 24.52 7.72 -27.34
CA LEU A 393 24.20 7.26 -26.00
C LEU A 393 24.49 8.32 -24.92
N LEU A 394 25.59 9.03 -25.01
CA LEU A 394 25.93 10.14 -24.11
C LEU A 394 24.91 11.28 -24.23
N LEU A 395 24.59 11.69 -25.46
CA LEU A 395 23.60 12.75 -25.70
C LEU A 395 22.21 12.34 -25.23
N LEU A 396 21.83 11.09 -25.49
CA LEU A 396 20.56 10.52 -25.03
C LEU A 396 20.52 10.48 -23.50
N ALA A 397 21.59 10.04 -22.86
CA ALA A 397 21.69 10.00 -21.42
C ALA A 397 21.55 11.41 -20.80
N LEU A 398 22.23 12.39 -21.37
CA LEU A 398 22.12 13.79 -20.97
C LEU A 398 20.70 14.33 -21.22
N ALA A 399 20.11 14.05 -22.38
CA ALA A 399 18.76 14.48 -22.69
C ALA A 399 17.71 13.86 -21.77
N VAL A 400 17.84 12.56 -21.45
CA VAL A 400 16.97 11.89 -20.47
C VAL A 400 17.16 12.48 -19.07
N PHE A 401 18.40 12.76 -18.68
CA PHE A 401 18.68 13.40 -17.38
C PHE A 401 18.01 14.79 -17.29
N VAL A 402 18.26 15.66 -18.25
CA VAL A 402 17.68 17.03 -18.27
C VAL A 402 16.15 16.98 -18.30
N ASP A 403 15.57 16.08 -19.10
CA ASP A 403 14.13 15.92 -19.24
C ASP A 403 13.45 15.35 -17.96
N ARG A 404 14.21 14.61 -17.14
CA ARG A 404 13.64 13.92 -15.96
C ARG A 404 14.02 14.53 -14.62
N GLU A 405 15.04 15.35 -14.56
CA GLU A 405 15.55 15.90 -13.30
C GLU A 405 14.49 16.73 -12.57
N GLU A 406 13.87 17.68 -13.25
CA GLU A 406 12.85 18.55 -12.64
C GLU A 406 11.64 17.74 -12.15
N MET A 407 11.17 16.81 -12.98
CA MET A 407 10.07 15.93 -12.61
C MET A 407 10.40 15.09 -11.37
N ALA A 408 11.57 14.46 -11.33
CA ALA A 408 11.97 13.61 -10.20
C ALA A 408 12.09 14.41 -8.91
N ARG A 409 12.70 15.60 -8.95
CA ARG A 409 12.80 16.50 -7.80
C ARG A 409 11.43 16.94 -7.29
N ARG A 410 10.52 17.30 -8.18
CA ARG A 410 9.16 17.70 -7.84
C ARG A 410 8.37 16.56 -7.21
N LEU A 411 8.47 15.33 -7.75
CA LEU A 411 7.70 14.17 -7.30
C LEU A 411 8.28 13.49 -6.06
N SER A 412 9.56 13.72 -5.80
CA SER A 412 10.28 13.14 -4.67
C SER A 412 11.04 14.22 -3.89
N PRO A 413 10.31 15.22 -3.37
CA PRO A 413 10.93 16.29 -2.59
C PRO A 413 11.59 15.71 -1.33
N VAL A 414 12.58 16.46 -0.82
CA VAL A 414 13.33 16.11 0.38
C VAL A 414 13.07 17.19 1.44
N GLU A 415 12.71 16.76 2.63
CA GLU A 415 12.48 17.60 3.81
C GLU A 415 13.55 17.36 4.86
N ASP A 416 13.66 18.27 5.82
CA ASP A 416 14.56 18.10 6.96
C ASP A 416 14.22 16.83 7.74
N ALA A 417 15.23 16.05 8.12
CA ALA A 417 15.03 14.83 8.91
C ALA A 417 14.39 15.09 10.29
N ALA A 418 14.43 16.34 10.76
CA ALA A 418 13.74 16.77 11.96
C ALA A 418 12.24 16.45 11.96
N VAL A 419 11.59 16.40 10.80
CA VAL A 419 10.16 16.02 10.68
C VAL A 419 9.89 14.60 11.20
N LEU A 420 10.87 13.72 11.24
CA LEU A 420 10.71 12.36 11.79
C LEU A 420 11.14 12.22 13.25
N THR A 421 11.89 13.18 13.79
CA THR A 421 12.54 13.05 15.10
C THR A 421 12.15 14.14 16.09
N GLN A 422 11.79 15.32 15.63
CA GLN A 422 11.35 16.42 16.49
C GLN A 422 9.85 16.36 16.70
N ARG A 423 9.44 16.19 17.96
CA ARG A 423 8.02 16.19 18.34
C ARG A 423 7.39 17.54 17.95
N PRO A 424 6.31 17.54 17.16
CA PRO A 424 5.61 18.76 16.79
C PRO A 424 5.19 19.59 18.02
N PRO A 425 5.39 20.92 18.02
CA PRO A 425 4.99 21.77 19.14
C PRO A 425 3.52 21.61 19.53
N LEU A 426 2.67 21.31 18.55
CA LEU A 426 1.25 21.07 18.74
C LEU A 426 0.99 19.89 19.72
N LEU A 427 1.85 18.88 19.70
CA LEU A 427 1.74 17.71 20.60
C LEU A 427 2.27 17.98 22.02
N ALA A 428 2.92 19.11 22.30
CA ALA A 428 3.40 19.45 23.64
C ALA A 428 2.25 19.51 24.68
N ALA A 429 1.03 19.74 24.20
CA ALA A 429 -0.16 19.72 25.04
C ALA A 429 -0.58 18.32 25.52
N LEU A 430 -0.04 17.23 24.95
CA LEU A 430 -0.40 15.86 25.27
C LEU A 430 0.74 15.15 25.99
N PRO A 431 0.43 14.23 26.91
CA PRO A 431 1.45 13.39 27.53
C PRO A 431 2.14 12.52 26.48
N GLU A 432 3.39 12.18 26.70
CA GLU A 432 4.07 11.16 25.92
C GLU A 432 3.65 9.78 26.40
N ALA A 433 3.29 8.89 25.46
CA ALA A 433 3.13 7.49 25.79
C ALA A 433 4.50 6.91 26.14
N SER A 434 4.70 6.49 27.38
CA SER A 434 5.93 5.84 27.81
C SER A 434 5.75 4.32 27.80
N GLY A 435 6.66 3.62 27.14
CA GLY A 435 6.69 2.16 27.17
C GLY A 435 5.39 1.50 26.67
N ASP A 436 4.81 0.68 27.54
CA ASP A 436 3.61 -0.11 27.27
C ASP A 436 2.30 0.61 27.60
N ALA A 437 2.34 1.89 27.98
CA ALA A 437 1.12 2.65 28.23
C ALA A 437 0.28 2.82 26.98
N SER A 438 -1.04 2.79 27.12
CA SER A 438 -1.94 3.11 26.02
C SER A 438 -1.69 4.54 25.53
N PRO A 439 -1.46 4.74 24.21
CA PRO A 439 -1.16 6.07 23.69
C PRO A 439 -2.35 7.03 23.87
N PRO A 440 -2.10 8.32 24.14
CA PRO A 440 -3.14 9.34 24.04
C PRO A 440 -3.66 9.36 22.61
N ARG A 441 -4.96 9.65 22.43
CA ARG A 441 -5.63 9.53 21.13
C ARG A 441 -6.12 10.87 20.64
N LEU A 442 -5.87 11.14 19.38
CA LEU A 442 -6.41 12.28 18.65
C LEU A 442 -7.66 11.88 17.87
N PHE A 443 -8.55 12.83 17.72
CA PHE A 443 -9.60 12.80 16.71
C PHE A 443 -9.25 13.80 15.61
N PHE A 444 -9.08 13.29 14.41
CA PHE A 444 -8.89 14.09 13.20
C PHE A 444 -10.12 13.90 12.32
N ASN A 445 -10.71 15.01 11.86
CA ASN A 445 -11.83 14.98 10.95
C ASN A 445 -11.72 16.11 9.94
N ASP A 446 -11.94 15.81 8.67
CA ASP A 446 -11.84 16.76 7.57
C ASP A 446 -12.79 17.96 7.73
N ALA A 447 -13.92 17.79 8.43
CA ALA A 447 -14.86 18.89 8.72
C ALA A 447 -14.24 19.98 9.62
N TYR A 448 -13.20 19.67 10.38
CA TYR A 448 -12.47 20.63 11.20
C TYR A 448 -11.21 21.17 10.50
N GLN A 449 -10.99 20.77 9.26
CA GLN A 449 -9.88 21.23 8.47
C GLN A 449 -10.42 22.14 7.35
N PRO A 450 -9.80 23.28 7.09
CA PRO A 450 -10.07 23.99 5.86
C PRO A 450 -9.74 23.06 4.70
N ALA A 451 -10.45 23.20 3.57
CA ALA A 451 -10.21 22.36 2.41
C ALA A 451 -8.71 22.33 2.11
N PRO A 452 -8.06 21.17 2.14
CA PRO A 452 -6.63 21.09 1.96
C PRO A 452 -6.29 21.65 0.57
N VAL A 453 -5.53 22.71 0.54
CA VAL A 453 -4.92 23.17 -0.69
C VAL A 453 -3.76 22.24 -1.00
N TYR A 454 -4.06 21.13 -1.62
CA TYR A 454 -3.01 20.30 -2.22
C TYR A 454 -2.50 21.03 -3.45
N ASP A 455 -1.50 21.90 -3.25
CA ASP A 455 -0.80 22.47 -4.37
C ASP A 455 0.13 21.40 -4.97
N THR A 456 -0.30 20.85 -6.10
CA THR A 456 0.48 19.85 -6.83
C THR A 456 1.77 20.43 -7.42
N ARG A 457 1.92 21.75 -7.40
CA ARG A 457 3.14 22.44 -7.83
C ARG A 457 4.27 22.27 -6.80
N ASP A 458 3.92 22.20 -5.51
CA ASP A 458 4.86 21.98 -4.42
C ASP A 458 4.36 20.84 -3.49
N ILE A 459 4.70 19.61 -3.88
CA ILE A 459 4.36 18.41 -3.11
C ILE A 459 5.04 18.44 -1.73
N GLY A 460 6.24 19.02 -1.62
CA GLY A 460 6.94 19.17 -0.36
C GLY A 460 6.17 20.09 0.60
N ALA A 461 5.73 21.26 0.12
CA ALA A 461 4.90 22.18 0.93
C ALA A 461 3.60 21.50 1.39
N ALA A 462 2.90 20.77 0.51
CA ALA A 462 1.71 20.01 0.88
C ALA A 462 2.00 18.97 1.96
N SER A 463 3.14 18.28 1.86
CA SER A 463 3.55 17.28 2.87
C SER A 463 3.89 17.94 4.21
N ARG A 464 4.54 19.12 4.22
CA ARG A 464 4.80 19.90 5.45
C ARG A 464 3.50 20.31 6.14
N VAL A 465 2.55 20.86 5.38
CA VAL A 465 1.21 21.19 5.92
C VAL A 465 0.56 19.96 6.53
N GLY A 466 0.67 18.80 5.89
CA GLY A 466 0.18 17.54 6.45
C GLY A 466 0.81 17.17 7.79
N CYS A 467 2.11 17.39 7.96
CA CYS A 467 2.79 17.19 9.24
C CYS A 467 2.37 18.23 10.29
N GLU A 468 2.29 19.50 9.91
CA GLU A 468 1.89 20.60 10.81
C GLU A 468 0.44 20.45 11.30
N THR A 469 -0.46 19.96 10.45
CA THR A 469 -1.86 19.72 10.78
C THR A 469 -2.11 18.34 11.39
N LEU A 470 -1.07 17.55 11.64
CA LEU A 470 -1.14 16.21 12.19
C LEU A 470 -2.09 15.30 11.39
N LEU A 471 -1.94 15.25 10.07
CA LEU A 471 -2.69 14.29 9.24
C LEU A 471 -2.59 12.88 9.83
N PRO A 472 -3.66 12.06 9.72
CA PRO A 472 -3.72 10.73 10.33
C PRO A 472 -2.48 9.88 10.09
N ALA A 473 -2.08 9.21 11.15
CA ALA A 473 -0.90 8.43 11.40
C ALA A 473 0.40 9.21 11.69
N TYR A 474 0.57 10.48 11.30
CA TYR A 474 1.84 11.20 11.53
C TYR A 474 2.19 11.33 13.03
N ALA A 475 1.23 11.68 13.90
CA ALA A 475 1.48 11.82 15.33
C ALA A 475 1.91 10.51 16.01
N SER A 476 1.69 9.37 15.38
CA SER A 476 2.08 8.07 15.92
C SER A 476 3.59 7.86 15.96
N LEU A 477 4.36 8.57 15.13
CA LEU A 477 5.83 8.64 15.23
C LEU A 477 6.27 9.18 16.61
N PHE A 478 5.41 9.92 17.29
CA PHE A 478 5.67 10.59 18.57
C PHE A 478 4.82 10.02 19.71
N GLY A 479 4.37 8.77 19.55
CA GLY A 479 3.64 8.06 20.60
C GLY A 479 2.18 8.51 20.80
N VAL A 480 1.55 9.16 19.81
CA VAL A 480 0.16 9.63 19.88
C VAL A 480 -0.68 8.92 18.82
N GLY A 481 -1.72 8.23 19.23
CA GLY A 481 -2.60 7.48 18.35
C GLY A 481 -3.77 8.31 17.79
N TYR A 482 -4.54 7.68 16.91
CA TYR A 482 -5.74 8.26 16.31
C TYR A 482 -6.95 7.35 16.55
N GLN A 483 -8.09 7.99 16.78
CA GLN A 483 -9.36 7.32 16.90
C GLN A 483 -10.33 7.88 15.85
N PHE A 484 -11.06 7.00 15.15
CA PHE A 484 -11.97 7.38 14.07
C PHE A 484 -11.29 8.10 12.90
N GLU A 485 -10.05 7.73 12.62
CA GLU A 485 -9.32 8.27 11.48
C GLU A 485 -9.88 7.76 10.14
N VAL A 486 -9.59 8.50 9.07
CA VAL A 486 -9.90 8.06 7.70
C VAL A 486 -9.12 6.79 7.37
N ASP A 487 -9.82 5.78 6.85
CA ASP A 487 -9.20 4.54 6.40
C ASP A 487 -8.70 4.67 4.96
N TYR A 488 -7.45 5.06 4.80
CA TYR A 488 -6.82 5.20 3.49
C TYR A 488 -6.69 3.86 2.75
N ASP A 489 -6.56 2.75 3.48
CA ASP A 489 -6.40 1.42 2.92
C ASP A 489 -7.71 0.74 2.58
N LEU A 490 -8.82 1.21 3.13
CA LEU A 490 -10.10 0.49 3.16
C LEU A 490 -9.91 -0.94 3.72
N SER A 491 -9.15 -1.03 4.79
CA SER A 491 -8.81 -2.28 5.50
C SER A 491 -9.59 -2.47 6.80
N LEU A 492 -10.23 -1.41 7.29
CA LEU A 492 -11.11 -1.49 8.45
C LEU A 492 -12.36 -2.30 8.14
N SER A 493 -12.98 -2.87 9.18
CA SER A 493 -14.28 -3.49 9.04
C SER A 493 -15.30 -2.52 8.44
N ALA A 494 -16.27 -3.08 7.71
CA ALA A 494 -17.33 -2.30 7.09
C ALA A 494 -18.07 -1.45 8.13
N GLU A 495 -18.20 -1.94 9.35
CA GLU A 495 -18.84 -1.25 10.46
C GLU A 495 -18.01 -0.06 10.97
N ALA A 496 -16.71 -0.25 11.23
CA ALA A 496 -15.82 0.85 11.62
C ALA A 496 -15.77 1.95 10.53
N PHE A 497 -15.78 1.57 9.26
CA PHE A 497 -15.86 2.51 8.14
C PHE A 497 -17.18 3.29 8.12
N GLU A 498 -18.31 2.61 8.30
CA GLU A 498 -19.64 3.27 8.35
C GLU A 498 -19.70 4.26 9.51
N TRP A 499 -19.14 3.89 10.66
CA TRP A 499 -19.05 4.79 11.81
C TRP A 499 -18.21 6.03 11.55
N THR A 500 -17.06 5.90 10.92
CA THR A 500 -16.25 7.06 10.51
C THR A 500 -17.07 7.99 9.62
N ARG A 501 -17.82 7.42 8.68
CA ARG A 501 -18.67 8.16 7.75
C ARG A 501 -19.84 8.88 8.45
N LEU A 502 -20.51 8.21 9.38
CA LEU A 502 -21.59 8.80 10.17
C LEU A 502 -21.07 9.91 11.08
N LEU A 503 -19.94 9.69 11.74
CA LEU A 503 -19.33 10.68 12.60
C LEU A 503 -18.86 11.91 11.83
N SER A 504 -18.28 11.72 10.64
CA SER A 504 -17.87 12.82 9.77
C SER A 504 -19.04 13.71 9.34
N ARG A 505 -20.24 13.14 9.20
CA ARG A 505 -21.48 13.91 8.93
C ARG A 505 -22.02 14.59 10.20
N ALA A 506 -21.99 13.89 11.34
CA ALA A 506 -22.51 14.42 12.59
C ALA A 506 -21.68 15.59 13.15
N VAL A 507 -20.38 15.62 12.86
CA VAL A 507 -19.47 16.67 13.36
C VAL A 507 -19.91 18.08 12.97
N PRO A 508 -20.23 18.42 11.71
CA PRO A 508 -20.71 19.74 11.34
C PRO A 508 -22.18 19.99 11.74
N GLU A 509 -23.02 18.94 11.76
CA GLU A 509 -24.46 19.08 12.02
C GLU A 509 -24.80 19.14 13.51
N THR A 510 -24.12 18.35 14.33
CA THR A 510 -24.38 18.18 15.76
C THR A 510 -23.10 18.10 16.57
N PRO A 511 -22.30 19.20 16.68
CA PRO A 511 -20.97 19.14 17.33
C PRO A 511 -20.97 18.65 18.78
N SER A 512 -22.01 18.98 19.55
CA SER A 512 -22.15 18.56 20.95
C SER A 512 -22.29 17.05 21.11
N LEU A 513 -23.00 16.42 20.18
CA LEU A 513 -23.18 14.98 20.14
C LEU A 513 -21.87 14.27 19.73
N ALA A 514 -21.24 14.75 18.67
CA ALA A 514 -19.94 14.24 18.22
C ALA A 514 -18.93 14.30 19.38
N LEU A 515 -18.93 15.39 20.15
CA LEU A 515 -18.04 15.57 21.30
C LEU A 515 -18.31 14.56 22.43
N ARG A 516 -19.58 14.29 22.76
CA ARG A 516 -19.94 13.27 23.79
C ARG A 516 -19.40 11.90 23.38
N PHE A 517 -19.55 11.57 22.12
CA PHE A 517 -19.12 10.30 21.58
C PHE A 517 -17.60 10.14 21.58
N VAL A 518 -16.90 11.12 21.02
CA VAL A 518 -15.44 11.15 20.93
C VAL A 518 -14.81 11.09 22.34
N ARG A 519 -15.42 11.79 23.33
CA ARG A 519 -15.05 11.73 24.74
C ARG A 519 -15.20 10.31 25.31
N GLY A 520 -16.32 9.64 25.02
CA GLY A 520 -16.57 8.26 25.43
C GLY A 520 -15.57 7.25 24.86
N ALA A 521 -15.03 7.52 23.68
CA ALA A 521 -14.07 6.65 23.02
C ALA A 521 -12.61 6.85 23.46
N GLY A 522 -12.37 7.64 24.50
CA GLY A 522 -11.03 7.84 25.07
C GLY A 522 -10.14 8.78 24.27
N VAL A 523 -10.75 9.69 23.50
CA VAL A 523 -10.00 10.71 22.75
C VAL A 523 -9.57 11.84 23.68
N SER A 524 -8.30 12.21 23.63
CA SER A 524 -7.70 13.24 24.48
C SER A 524 -7.84 14.64 23.90
N ALA A 525 -7.79 14.77 22.57
CA ALA A 525 -7.91 16.05 21.90
C ALA A 525 -8.41 15.92 20.44
N ILE A 526 -9.00 16.99 19.94
CA ILE A 526 -9.44 17.14 18.56
C ILE A 526 -8.44 18.01 17.83
N VAL A 527 -8.00 17.58 16.66
CA VAL A 527 -7.17 18.39 15.77
C VAL A 527 -8.09 19.30 14.96
N LYS A 528 -7.85 20.61 15.04
CA LYS A 528 -8.55 21.64 14.27
C LYS A 528 -7.55 22.51 13.55
N SER A 529 -7.92 23.07 12.43
CA SER A 529 -7.11 24.04 11.72
C SER A 529 -7.99 25.19 11.24
N ASP A 530 -7.58 26.41 11.56
CA ASP A 530 -8.20 27.61 11.04
C ASP A 530 -7.39 28.13 9.86
N GLN A 531 -8.03 28.70 8.86
CA GLN A 531 -7.36 29.41 7.80
C GLN A 531 -7.32 30.89 8.13
N GLY A 532 -6.12 31.46 8.31
CA GLY A 532 -5.94 32.88 8.53
C GLY A 532 -6.27 33.70 7.27
N THR A 533 -6.49 34.98 7.44
CA THR A 533 -6.70 35.93 6.33
C THR A 533 -5.50 36.01 5.38
N ASP A 534 -4.32 35.56 5.83
CA ASP A 534 -3.09 35.41 5.06
C ASP A 534 -3.01 34.08 4.28
N GLY A 535 -4.11 33.28 4.29
CA GLY A 535 -4.18 31.98 3.64
C GLY A 535 -3.40 30.86 4.35
N ARG A 536 -2.71 31.16 5.45
CA ARG A 536 -1.95 30.16 6.21
C ARG A 536 -2.85 29.34 7.11
N TYR A 537 -2.55 28.05 7.22
CA TYR A 537 -3.20 27.15 8.18
C TYR A 537 -2.62 27.38 9.58
N ARG A 538 -3.52 27.45 10.57
CA ARG A 538 -3.18 27.60 11.98
C ARG A 538 -3.74 26.41 12.76
N PRO A 539 -3.00 25.29 12.80
CA PRO A 539 -3.46 24.10 13.50
C PRO A 539 -3.43 24.34 15.02
N HIS A 540 -4.43 23.82 15.70
CA HIS A 540 -4.51 23.83 17.15
C HIS A 540 -5.19 22.56 17.68
N LEU A 541 -4.90 22.19 18.94
CA LEU A 541 -5.56 21.11 19.63
C LEU A 541 -6.63 21.66 20.58
N THR A 542 -7.85 21.18 20.41
CA THR A 542 -8.91 21.37 21.40
C THR A 542 -8.91 20.15 22.32
N ARG A 543 -8.43 20.33 23.57
CA ARG A 543 -8.47 19.27 24.58
C ARG A 543 -9.89 18.90 24.95
N ILE A 544 -10.15 17.61 25.11
CA ILE A 544 -11.43 17.11 25.61
C ILE A 544 -11.34 16.98 27.12
N GLY A 545 -12.03 17.86 27.84
CA GLY A 545 -12.13 17.78 29.29
C GLY A 545 -12.83 16.49 29.71
N ASN A 546 -12.31 15.83 30.74
CA ASN A 546 -12.87 14.59 31.31
C ASN A 546 -13.03 13.47 30.25
N SER A 547 -12.04 13.29 29.33
CA SER A 547 -11.99 12.13 28.46
C SER A 547 -12.00 10.85 29.30
N LEU A 548 -12.81 9.88 28.90
CA LEU A 548 -12.92 8.62 29.63
C LEU A 548 -11.77 7.68 29.26
N PRO A 549 -11.33 6.79 30.16
CA PRO A 549 -10.33 5.78 29.83
C PRO A 549 -10.78 4.91 28.64
N PRO A 550 -9.87 4.55 27.73
CA PRO A 550 -10.21 3.72 26.56
C PRO A 550 -10.58 2.27 26.93
N TYR A 551 -10.23 1.84 28.13
CA TYR A 551 -10.59 0.54 28.68
C TYR A 551 -11.28 0.78 30.01
N ARG A 552 -12.51 0.30 30.18
CA ARG A 552 -13.29 0.49 31.40
C ARG A 552 -14.44 -0.49 31.52
N PHE A 553 -14.95 -0.68 32.70
CA PHE A 553 -16.16 -1.45 32.93
C PHE A 553 -17.42 -0.63 32.62
N ALA A 554 -18.39 -1.27 31.99
CA ALA A 554 -19.69 -0.68 31.69
C ALA A 554 -20.56 -0.60 32.95
N ALA A 555 -21.30 0.50 33.13
CA ALA A 555 -22.35 0.59 34.12
C ALA A 555 -23.65 -0.09 33.64
N HIS A 556 -23.89 -0.08 32.34
CA HIS A 556 -25.06 -0.68 31.71
C HIS A 556 -24.69 -1.46 30.46
N VAL A 557 -25.43 -2.53 30.18
CA VAL A 557 -25.31 -3.30 28.92
C VAL A 557 -26.68 -3.33 28.26
N VAL A 558 -26.74 -2.85 27.02
CA VAL A 558 -27.97 -2.74 26.25
C VAL A 558 -27.78 -3.47 24.93
N ALA A 559 -28.61 -4.48 24.65
CA ALA A 559 -28.64 -5.11 23.34
C ALA A 559 -29.22 -4.15 22.29
N SER A 560 -28.57 -4.06 21.15
CA SER A 560 -28.96 -3.23 20.02
C SER A 560 -28.92 -4.05 18.73
N ALA A 561 -29.89 -3.85 17.84
CA ALA A 561 -30.04 -4.69 16.67
C ALA A 561 -28.96 -4.45 15.60
N ASP A 562 -28.46 -3.23 15.50
CA ASP A 562 -27.47 -2.81 14.48
C ASP A 562 -26.81 -1.46 14.80
N ALA A 563 -25.79 -1.11 14.00
CA ALA A 563 -25.05 0.14 14.13
C ALA A 563 -25.92 1.40 13.97
N ARG A 564 -26.97 1.37 13.16
CA ARG A 564 -27.88 2.52 12.96
C ARG A 564 -28.75 2.73 14.19
N SER A 565 -29.23 1.66 14.79
CA SER A 565 -30.00 1.75 16.07
C SER A 565 -29.13 2.32 17.18
N VAL A 566 -27.85 1.95 17.25
CA VAL A 566 -26.89 2.55 18.19
C VAL A 566 -26.71 4.03 17.88
N PHE A 567 -26.53 4.41 16.62
CA PHE A 567 -26.37 5.80 16.23
C PHE A 567 -27.61 6.64 16.55
N ALA A 568 -28.81 6.10 16.30
CA ALA A 568 -30.07 6.78 16.69
C ALA A 568 -30.15 7.04 18.18
N ARG A 569 -29.73 6.06 19.01
CA ARG A 569 -29.68 6.23 20.48
C ARG A 569 -28.63 7.24 20.94
N LEU A 570 -27.52 7.40 20.19
CA LEU A 570 -26.56 8.47 20.42
C LEU A 570 -27.18 9.86 20.30
N LEU A 571 -28.20 9.99 19.44
CA LEU A 571 -28.95 11.25 19.24
C LEU A 571 -29.94 11.51 20.38
N GLU A 572 -30.29 10.50 21.18
CA GLU A 572 -31.22 10.65 22.30
C GLU A 572 -30.53 11.35 23.49
N GLU A 573 -31.28 12.11 24.26
CA GLU A 573 -30.76 12.87 25.41
C GLU A 573 -30.17 11.98 26.52
N GLY A 574 -30.56 10.70 26.59
CA GLY A 574 -30.14 9.74 27.60
C GLY A 574 -28.85 8.98 27.33
N PHE A 575 -28.12 9.25 26.23
CA PHE A 575 -26.91 8.52 25.92
C PHE A 575 -25.83 8.67 27.01
N SER A 576 -25.42 7.54 27.57
CA SER A 576 -24.30 7.45 28.51
C SER A 576 -23.10 6.75 27.87
N ALA A 577 -21.92 7.36 27.99
CA ALA A 577 -20.67 6.77 27.49
C ALA A 577 -20.23 5.53 28.29
N ASP A 578 -20.85 5.28 29.44
CA ASP A 578 -20.61 4.11 30.29
C ASP A 578 -21.57 2.95 29.97
N THR A 579 -22.40 3.10 28.96
CA THR A 579 -23.29 2.04 28.46
C THR A 579 -22.62 1.29 27.31
N ALA A 580 -22.52 -0.03 27.45
CA ALA A 580 -22.10 -0.93 26.37
C ALA A 580 -23.33 -1.29 25.52
N TYR A 581 -23.35 -0.83 24.27
CA TYR A 581 -24.32 -1.27 23.27
C TYR A 581 -23.75 -2.49 22.55
N VAL A 582 -24.36 -3.64 22.76
CA VAL A 582 -23.90 -4.92 22.18
C VAL A 582 -24.83 -5.36 21.05
N ASP A 583 -24.28 -6.07 20.07
CA ASP A 583 -24.97 -6.53 18.84
C ASP A 583 -25.97 -7.67 19.10
N ALA A 584 -25.88 -8.34 20.25
CA ALA A 584 -26.81 -9.38 20.67
C ALA A 584 -26.90 -9.44 22.20
N ALA A 585 -27.99 -9.99 22.71
CA ALA A 585 -28.12 -10.29 24.14
C ALA A 585 -27.04 -11.29 24.56
N LEU A 586 -26.30 -10.96 25.61
CA LEU A 586 -25.22 -11.79 26.13
C LEU A 586 -25.72 -12.68 27.26
N PRO A 587 -25.77 -14.01 27.09
CA PRO A 587 -26.20 -14.92 28.14
C PRO A 587 -25.34 -14.75 29.41
N GLY A 588 -25.99 -14.58 30.56
CA GLY A 588 -25.31 -14.47 31.85
C GLY A 588 -24.72 -13.09 32.18
N VAL A 589 -24.87 -12.09 31.30
CA VAL A 589 -24.50 -10.71 31.58
C VAL A 589 -25.74 -9.91 31.99
N PRO A 590 -25.81 -9.37 33.19
CA PRO A 590 -26.96 -8.55 33.59
C PRO A 590 -26.97 -7.20 32.90
N ALA A 591 -28.14 -6.56 32.76
CA ALA A 591 -28.28 -5.22 32.21
C ALA A 591 -27.46 -4.16 33.00
N SER A 592 -27.29 -4.39 34.30
CA SER A 592 -26.40 -3.62 35.18
C SER A 592 -25.31 -4.55 35.71
N PRO A 593 -24.18 -4.71 34.99
CA PRO A 593 -23.08 -5.58 35.39
C PRO A 593 -22.38 -5.06 36.66
N ALA A 594 -21.64 -5.93 37.33
CA ALA A 594 -20.85 -5.53 38.48
C ALA A 594 -19.79 -4.49 38.11
N ALA A 595 -19.49 -3.60 39.06
CA ALA A 595 -18.39 -2.68 38.93
C ALA A 595 -17.05 -3.43 38.89
N GLY A 596 -16.10 -2.88 38.15
CA GLY A 596 -14.76 -3.41 38.11
C GLY A 596 -13.74 -2.32 37.86
N ARG A 597 -12.46 -2.67 38.07
CA ARG A 597 -11.34 -1.75 37.87
C ARG A 597 -10.21 -2.42 37.13
N ILE A 598 -9.45 -1.64 36.39
CA ILE A 598 -8.23 -2.07 35.71
C ILE A 598 -7.07 -1.81 36.68
N LEU A 599 -6.35 -2.86 37.03
CA LEU A 599 -5.22 -2.81 37.94
C LEU A 599 -3.93 -2.46 37.18
N SER A 600 -3.76 -3.05 35.98
CA SER A 600 -2.64 -2.76 35.09
C SER A 600 -3.07 -2.88 33.64
N ALA A 601 -2.38 -2.14 32.75
CA ALA A 601 -2.58 -2.22 31.31
C ALA A 601 -1.24 -2.13 30.60
N ALA A 602 -0.96 -3.09 29.71
CA ALA A 602 0.18 -3.04 28.81
C ALA A 602 -0.31 -3.17 27.38
N ASP A 603 -0.18 -2.10 26.60
CA ASP A 603 -0.60 -1.99 25.20
C ASP A 603 0.63 -2.11 24.31
N ARG A 604 0.80 -3.27 23.67
CA ARG A 604 1.96 -3.63 22.86
C ARG A 604 1.57 -3.95 21.41
N SER A 605 2.55 -3.96 20.51
CA SER A 605 2.37 -4.48 19.15
C SER A 605 2.02 -5.97 19.13
N SER A 606 2.40 -6.72 20.16
CA SER A 606 2.05 -8.13 20.33
C SER A 606 0.64 -8.38 20.86
N GLY A 607 -0.06 -7.35 21.35
CA GLY A 607 -1.43 -7.41 21.87
C GLY A 607 -1.66 -6.48 23.06
N LEU A 608 -2.85 -6.59 23.63
CA LEU A 608 -3.26 -5.87 24.84
C LEU A 608 -3.29 -6.85 26.03
N PHE A 609 -2.65 -6.46 27.13
CA PHE A 609 -2.57 -7.23 28.36
C PHE A 609 -3.16 -6.38 29.48
N LEU A 610 -4.15 -6.93 30.19
CA LEU A 610 -4.84 -6.23 31.28
C LEU A 610 -4.90 -7.14 32.50
N ASP A 611 -4.60 -6.59 33.68
CA ASP A 611 -5.01 -7.16 34.92
C ASP A 611 -6.24 -6.39 35.44
N VAL A 612 -7.29 -7.10 35.77
CA VAL A 612 -8.58 -6.51 36.13
C VAL A 612 -9.14 -7.14 37.39
N GLU A 613 -10.00 -6.41 38.11
CA GLU A 613 -10.70 -6.90 39.26
C GLU A 613 -12.18 -6.51 39.16
N VAL A 614 -13.07 -7.46 39.39
CA VAL A 614 -14.52 -7.27 39.37
C VAL A 614 -15.04 -7.47 40.78
N ASP A 615 -15.77 -6.49 41.28
CA ASP A 615 -16.34 -6.45 42.65
C ASP A 615 -17.68 -7.18 42.67
N GLY A 616 -17.98 -7.86 43.83
CA GLY A 616 -19.27 -8.50 44.05
C GLY A 616 -19.46 -9.86 43.33
N PRO A 617 -20.67 -10.44 43.42
CA PRO A 617 -20.96 -11.80 42.94
C PRO A 617 -21.34 -11.91 41.44
N ALA A 618 -21.69 -10.80 40.81
CA ALA A 618 -22.10 -10.77 39.40
C ALA A 618 -20.91 -10.51 38.46
N PRO A 619 -20.96 -10.96 37.22
CA PRO A 619 -19.92 -10.62 36.23
C PRO A 619 -19.98 -9.11 35.90
N GLY A 620 -18.79 -8.54 35.68
CA GLY A 620 -18.61 -7.22 35.10
C GLY A 620 -18.60 -7.31 33.55
N PHE A 621 -18.74 -6.19 32.87
CA PHE A 621 -18.57 -6.12 31.41
C PHE A 621 -17.51 -5.09 31.06
N LEU A 622 -16.38 -5.55 30.51
CA LEU A 622 -15.26 -4.71 30.11
C LEU A 622 -15.46 -4.18 28.70
N MET A 623 -15.49 -2.88 28.53
CA MET A 623 -15.48 -2.18 27.26
C MET A 623 -14.05 -1.86 26.86
N LEU A 624 -13.72 -2.14 25.60
CA LEU A 624 -12.43 -1.86 24.99
C LEU A 624 -12.67 -0.99 23.74
N TYR A 625 -12.31 0.27 23.81
CA TYR A 625 -12.36 1.17 22.65
C TYR A 625 -11.16 0.90 21.73
N ARG A 626 -11.14 -0.34 21.26
CA ARG A 626 -10.18 -0.94 20.35
C ARG A 626 -10.95 -1.79 19.33
N LEU A 627 -10.55 -1.80 18.08
CA LEU A 627 -11.25 -2.59 17.07
C LEU A 627 -11.33 -4.06 17.48
N ARG A 628 -12.51 -4.66 17.28
CA ARG A 628 -12.74 -6.07 17.63
C ARG A 628 -11.74 -6.98 16.93
N GLU A 629 -11.38 -6.69 15.70
CA GLU A 629 -10.41 -7.46 14.91
C GLU A 629 -9.00 -7.47 15.52
N ALA A 630 -8.68 -6.47 16.33
CA ALA A 630 -7.38 -6.40 17.01
C ALA A 630 -7.33 -7.21 18.31
N VAL A 631 -8.47 -7.78 18.75
CA VAL A 631 -8.62 -8.48 20.04
C VAL A 631 -9.44 -9.76 19.94
N GLU A 632 -9.58 -10.36 18.76
CA GLU A 632 -10.42 -11.54 18.52
C GLU A 632 -9.99 -12.79 19.29
N GLU A 633 -8.68 -12.98 19.49
CA GLU A 633 -8.15 -14.02 20.38
C GLU A 633 -8.00 -13.45 21.79
N ALA A 634 -9.01 -13.65 22.61
CA ALA A 634 -8.98 -13.28 24.02
C ALA A 634 -8.80 -14.50 24.92
N THR A 635 -7.97 -14.35 25.94
CA THR A 635 -7.86 -15.33 27.01
C THR A 635 -8.01 -14.63 28.37
N LEU A 636 -8.78 -15.27 29.26
CA LEU A 636 -8.93 -14.91 30.66
C LEU A 636 -8.28 -16.02 31.49
N ASP A 637 -7.24 -15.69 32.25
CA ASP A 637 -6.45 -16.64 33.04
C ASP A 637 -5.95 -17.85 32.20
N GLY A 638 -5.58 -17.57 30.93
CA GLY A 638 -5.11 -18.58 30.01
C GLY A 638 -6.21 -19.42 29.33
N ARG A 639 -7.48 -19.22 29.66
CA ARG A 639 -8.62 -19.90 29.00
C ARG A 639 -9.25 -19.00 27.96
N PRO A 640 -9.71 -19.52 26.81
CA PRO A 640 -10.39 -18.72 25.81
C PRO A 640 -11.62 -17.99 26.38
N ALA A 641 -11.76 -16.71 26.08
CA ALA A 641 -12.86 -15.86 26.47
C ALA A 641 -13.59 -15.31 25.24
N PRO A 642 -14.95 -15.28 25.23
CA PRO A 642 -15.70 -14.74 24.11
C PRO A 642 -15.56 -13.22 24.05
N VAL A 643 -15.27 -12.69 22.87
CA VAL A 643 -15.25 -11.24 22.61
C VAL A 643 -16.51 -10.88 21.82
N SER A 644 -17.29 -9.99 22.39
CA SER A 644 -18.48 -9.40 21.77
C SER A 644 -18.10 -8.13 21.06
N GLN A 645 -18.86 -7.77 20.05
CA GLN A 645 -18.79 -6.46 19.44
C GLN A 645 -19.64 -5.50 20.26
N ILE A 646 -19.08 -4.34 20.57
CA ILE A 646 -19.82 -3.19 21.09
C ILE A 646 -19.93 -2.12 20.01
N ALA A 647 -20.71 -1.09 20.27
CA ALA A 647 -20.90 0.04 19.37
C ALA A 647 -19.58 0.41 18.63
N PHE A 648 -19.67 0.71 17.33
CA PHE A 648 -18.58 1.24 16.51
C PHE A 648 -17.52 0.22 16.04
N GLY A 649 -17.82 -1.08 16.10
CA GLY A 649 -16.85 -2.12 15.76
C GLY A 649 -15.78 -2.32 16.84
N PHE A 650 -16.03 -1.79 18.05
CA PHE A 650 -15.16 -2.00 19.19
C PHE A 650 -15.47 -3.32 19.90
N ALA A 651 -14.62 -3.68 20.85
CA ALA A 651 -14.71 -4.93 21.56
C ALA A 651 -15.24 -4.75 23.01
N GLY A 652 -15.90 -5.78 23.48
CA GLY A 652 -16.25 -5.94 24.87
C GLY A 652 -16.30 -7.40 25.27
N LEU A 653 -16.13 -7.68 26.57
CA LEU A 653 -16.22 -9.05 27.06
C LEU A 653 -16.69 -9.10 28.51
N PRO A 654 -17.45 -10.15 28.88
CA PRO A 654 -17.80 -10.40 30.28
C PRO A 654 -16.56 -10.86 31.05
N VAL A 655 -16.43 -10.37 32.28
CA VAL A 655 -15.37 -10.75 33.21
C VAL A 655 -16.02 -11.27 34.47
N PRO A 656 -15.73 -12.49 34.91
CA PRO A 656 -16.27 -13.05 36.19
C PRO A 656 -15.85 -12.22 37.42
N PRO A 657 -16.49 -12.42 38.57
CA PRO A 657 -16.04 -11.84 39.81
C PRO A 657 -14.62 -12.22 40.22
N GLY A 658 -13.86 -11.29 40.79
CA GLY A 658 -12.50 -11.52 41.28
C GLY A 658 -11.41 -10.89 40.37
N ARG A 659 -10.17 -11.32 40.62
CA ARG A 659 -8.99 -10.83 39.88
C ARG A 659 -8.68 -11.75 38.72
N HIS A 660 -8.45 -11.14 37.55
CA HIS A 660 -8.21 -11.87 36.32
C HIS A 660 -7.12 -11.22 35.45
N ALA A 661 -6.35 -12.06 34.75
CA ALA A 661 -5.38 -11.65 33.74
C ALA A 661 -5.95 -11.87 32.35
N LEU A 662 -6.06 -10.80 31.58
CA LEU A 662 -6.54 -10.80 30.20
C LEU A 662 -5.41 -10.66 29.21
N ARG A 663 -5.42 -11.46 28.16
CA ARG A 663 -4.53 -11.32 26.98
C ARG A 663 -5.38 -11.29 25.74
N LEU A 664 -5.22 -10.22 24.95
CA LEU A 664 -6.03 -9.94 23.77
C LEU A 664 -5.13 -9.65 22.58
N ARG A 665 -5.38 -10.32 21.47
CA ARG A 665 -4.64 -10.14 20.21
C ARG A 665 -5.55 -10.41 18.99
N PRO A 666 -5.15 -10.02 17.77
CA PRO A 666 -5.92 -10.35 16.57
C PRO A 666 -5.90 -11.85 16.29
N ASP A 667 -6.79 -12.30 15.40
CA ASP A 667 -6.77 -13.67 14.89
C ASP A 667 -5.44 -13.95 14.18
N THR A 668 -4.59 -14.75 14.81
CA THR A 668 -3.26 -15.09 14.31
C THR A 668 -3.25 -16.31 13.38
N ARG A 669 -4.38 -17.02 13.21
CA ARG A 669 -4.49 -18.28 12.46
C ARG A 669 -4.04 -18.12 11.02
N TRP A 670 -4.52 -17.08 10.36
CA TRP A 670 -4.25 -16.88 8.94
C TRP A 670 -2.78 -16.60 8.63
N VAL A 671 -2.09 -15.86 9.50
CA VAL A 671 -0.64 -15.64 9.38
C VAL A 671 0.12 -16.94 9.62
N LYS A 672 -0.24 -17.72 10.65
CA LYS A 672 0.42 -18.99 10.98
C LYS A 672 0.24 -20.03 9.86
N ILE A 673 -1.00 -20.19 9.37
CA ILE A 673 -1.30 -21.11 8.25
C ILE A 673 -0.56 -20.63 6.99
N GLY A 674 -0.58 -19.33 6.71
CA GLY A 674 0.13 -18.75 5.57
C GLY A 674 1.65 -18.98 5.66
N ALA A 675 2.24 -18.77 6.82
CA ALA A 675 3.68 -19.03 7.05
C ALA A 675 4.04 -20.50 6.83
N LEU A 676 3.21 -21.42 7.33
CA LEU A 676 3.42 -22.85 7.12
C LEU A 676 3.35 -23.24 5.64
N ILE A 677 2.32 -22.76 4.92
CA ILE A 677 2.17 -23.02 3.48
C ILE A 677 3.36 -22.42 2.71
N SER A 678 3.76 -21.18 3.03
CA SER A 678 4.92 -20.53 2.38
C SER A 678 6.21 -21.31 2.61
N ALA A 679 6.46 -21.78 3.83
CA ALA A 679 7.64 -22.56 4.17
C ALA A 679 7.66 -23.93 3.45
N LEU A 680 6.52 -24.65 3.45
CA LEU A 680 6.41 -25.94 2.75
C LEU A 680 6.57 -25.78 1.23
N THR A 681 6.00 -24.72 0.66
CA THR A 681 6.15 -24.42 -0.79
C THR A 681 7.60 -24.08 -1.12
N ALA A 682 8.26 -23.26 -0.30
CA ALA A 682 9.68 -22.94 -0.47
C ALA A 682 10.57 -24.18 -0.40
N LEU A 683 10.33 -25.07 0.57
CA LEU A 683 11.05 -26.33 0.72
C LEU A 683 10.82 -27.23 -0.50
N THR A 684 9.58 -27.40 -0.94
CA THR A 684 9.23 -28.19 -2.12
C THR A 684 9.93 -27.64 -3.39
N LEU A 685 9.95 -26.33 -3.54
CA LEU A 685 10.64 -25.70 -4.66
C LEU A 685 12.14 -25.90 -4.61
N ALA A 686 12.76 -25.74 -3.45
CA ALA A 686 14.20 -25.98 -3.23
C ALA A 686 14.58 -27.43 -3.54
N THR A 687 13.84 -28.41 -3.01
CA THR A 687 14.09 -29.85 -3.27
C THR A 687 13.89 -30.19 -4.75
N ALA A 688 12.88 -29.64 -5.41
CA ALA A 688 12.67 -29.84 -6.84
C ALA A 688 13.81 -29.27 -7.69
N LEU A 689 14.43 -28.16 -7.28
CA LEU A 689 15.58 -27.56 -7.97
C LEU A 689 16.88 -28.33 -7.75
N LEU A 690 17.08 -28.89 -6.56
CA LEU A 690 18.27 -29.67 -6.18
C LEU A 690 18.22 -31.12 -6.71
N ALA A 691 17.01 -31.65 -6.97
CA ALA A 691 16.85 -33.02 -7.47
C ALA A 691 17.63 -33.24 -8.78
N PRO A 692 18.44 -34.31 -8.87
CA PRO A 692 19.23 -34.60 -10.06
C PRO A 692 18.32 -34.75 -11.29
N ARG A 693 18.79 -34.27 -12.44
CA ARG A 693 18.09 -34.50 -13.71
C ARG A 693 18.08 -36.00 -13.96
N ARG A 694 16.90 -36.65 -13.88
CA ARG A 694 16.78 -38.02 -14.44
C ARG A 694 17.20 -37.90 -15.90
N ARG A 695 18.32 -38.52 -16.26
CA ARG A 695 18.70 -38.74 -17.67
C ARG A 695 17.51 -39.48 -18.27
N ALA A 696 16.91 -38.91 -19.31
CA ALA A 696 15.95 -39.65 -20.11
C ALA A 696 16.67 -40.92 -20.56
N ALA A 697 16.23 -42.08 -20.06
CA ALA A 697 16.71 -43.36 -20.55
C ALA A 697 16.38 -43.33 -22.05
N SER A 698 17.48 -43.37 -22.86
CA SER A 698 17.36 -43.59 -24.30
C SER A 698 16.82 -45.02 -24.45
N TRP A 699 15.51 -45.10 -24.67
CA TRP A 699 14.95 -46.33 -25.23
C TRP A 699 15.40 -46.39 -26.70
N SER A 700 16.56 -46.99 -26.89
CA SER A 700 16.96 -47.53 -28.17
C SER A 700 16.24 -48.87 -28.31
N ALA A 701 15.19 -48.92 -29.10
CA ALA A 701 14.71 -50.10 -29.77
C ALA A 701 14.14 -49.67 -31.14
#